data_d2d09e69880191a45cd7941893f655b2
#
_entry.id   d2d09e69880191a45cd7941893f655b2
#
_cell.length_a   1.000
_cell.length_b   1.000
_cell.length_c   1.000
_cell.angle_alpha   90.00
_cell.angle_beta   90.00
_cell.angle_gamma   90.00
#
_symmetry.space_group_name_H-M   'P 1'
#
loop_
_entity.id
_entity.type
_entity.pdbx_description
1 polymer ?
#
loop_
_entity_poly.entity_id
_entity_poly.type
_entity_poly.pdbx_seq_one_letter_code
_entity_poly.pdbx_strand_id
1 'polypeptide(L)'
;MTAGKRFDVIGKPRRRVDGRAKVTGLTRFADDIMLPRMLHAKLLRSPHPHAMIESIDTARARVYPGVHLVLTGKDFPITFGILPVSQDEYPLAPERVRYVGDPVAAVIAKDEQTASEALDLIDVKYQPLKTISDPEEALATAEPRIQSYGEQGNIHRLQAFEFGDVNEALAGADHVFEDLFFYEGNTHLPIEQHASVAAVDGEGKLTLWSSTQVPHYIHRALANALQIPPAHVRVIACPNGGGFGGKCDLHNHEIVVSKAAIRLGRPVKICLTREEVFYMHRGRHPVLMKMRTGVTKEGKITGMHTQTLLDGGAYGGYGTASTFYTGVLQTTTYEIPRYKFDACRVFTNKPPCGPKRGHGTPQPRFGQEVQLDKIAEKLGIDPAELRLGIVAKPNTLTANWLKIGTIGLAECIRKVVASSDWKNKYKKLPEGRGVGLACGAYLCGAGLPIYWNKMPQSGVQLLIDRSGQVTVFCGATEIGQGSDDVLAAIVAEVLGIDAYDVRCVTGDTGLTPVDLGSYSSRVTVMMGNAAIQAAERLRELIARAAADHMETLPDNVGFARGRVFRADDPGKLMSFREAIVLAEEKFGTLGSVGSYTPPRAPGRYKGAGVGPSPAYSYTACVVEAEVDRNTGWITVPKVWIAHDIGRAINPVNARGQVEGSVYMGLGEALMEEQVFRRLPPKLSNALVHKIPSLLEYKSLTSLDMPEVFTELVEDPDPNCPFGAKEAGQGPLLPVMPAVANAIYDAIGVRIDELPITPAKVLAALEKKAKGETPRVGPESFPDVPYPEPMLVPPPWEGGDGNSVNSPRRTPAKKEAVA
;
A
#
# COMPACT_ATOMS: atom_id res chain seq x y z
N MET A 1 -16.44 16.63 -18.55
CA MET A 1 -17.22 17.79 -18.05
C MET A 1 -16.46 18.59 -17.00
N THR A 2 -15.27 19.13 -17.20
CA THR A 2 -14.60 19.89 -16.11
C THR A 2 -13.59 20.95 -16.58
N ALA A 3 -13.35 21.14 -17.85
CA ALA A 3 -12.53 22.25 -18.32
C ALA A 3 -13.34 23.57 -18.18
N GLY A 4 -12.90 24.45 -17.28
CA GLY A 4 -13.49 25.77 -17.07
C GLY A 4 -14.44 25.94 -15.88
N LYS A 5 -14.82 24.87 -15.14
CA LYS A 5 -15.66 25.02 -13.96
C LYS A 5 -14.83 25.52 -12.76
N ARG A 6 -15.22 26.66 -12.20
CA ARG A 6 -14.63 27.21 -10.96
C ARG A 6 -15.25 26.48 -9.76
N PHE A 7 -14.43 25.89 -8.90
CA PHE A 7 -14.85 25.23 -7.66
C PHE A 7 -14.74 26.20 -6.46
N ASP A 8 -15.61 26.02 -5.47
CA ASP A 8 -15.60 26.82 -4.26
C ASP A 8 -14.74 26.21 -3.14
N VAL A 9 -14.65 24.89 -3.08
CA VAL A 9 -13.89 24.12 -2.07
C VAL A 9 -12.72 23.37 -2.68
N ILE A 10 -12.95 22.65 -3.78
CA ILE A 10 -11.95 21.84 -4.46
C ILE A 10 -10.83 22.69 -5.06
N GLY A 11 -9.58 22.27 -4.90
CA GLY A 11 -8.40 22.98 -5.43
C GLY A 11 -7.93 24.15 -4.56
N LYS A 12 -8.58 24.40 -3.43
CA LYS A 12 -8.20 25.51 -2.55
C LYS A 12 -7.45 25.02 -1.32
N PRO A 13 -6.38 25.72 -0.92
CA PRO A 13 -5.66 25.42 0.31
C PRO A 13 -6.57 25.68 1.52
N ARG A 14 -6.68 24.72 2.39
CA ARG A 14 -7.41 24.84 3.66
C ARG A 14 -6.79 23.97 4.74
N ARG A 15 -7.09 24.26 5.98
CA ARG A 15 -6.74 23.39 7.11
C ARG A 15 -7.60 22.12 7.04
N ARG A 16 -7.04 21.01 7.48
CA ARG A 16 -7.76 19.74 7.61
C ARG A 16 -8.90 19.87 8.60
N VAL A 17 -10.05 19.24 8.32
CA VAL A 17 -11.21 19.22 9.23
C VAL A 17 -10.89 18.56 10.58
N ASP A 18 -9.99 17.60 10.62
CA ASP A 18 -9.53 16.89 11.82
C ASP A 18 -8.23 17.46 12.43
N GLY A 19 -7.62 18.47 11.81
CA GLY A 19 -6.31 18.98 12.16
C GLY A 19 -6.21 19.55 13.58
N ARG A 20 -7.26 20.25 14.05
CA ARG A 20 -7.29 20.83 15.39
C ARG A 20 -7.20 19.75 16.48
N ALA A 21 -8.02 18.69 16.36
CA ALA A 21 -8.02 17.61 17.35
C ALA A 21 -6.64 16.90 17.43
N LYS A 22 -5.97 16.76 16.28
CA LYS A 22 -4.63 16.13 16.22
C LYS A 22 -3.56 16.97 16.91
N VAL A 23 -3.48 18.27 16.60
CA VAL A 23 -2.43 19.14 17.18
C VAL A 23 -2.68 19.53 18.63
N THR A 24 -3.89 19.37 19.16
CA THR A 24 -4.23 19.63 20.56
C THR A 24 -4.27 18.37 21.42
N GLY A 25 -3.96 17.18 20.83
CA GLY A 25 -3.97 15.90 21.55
C GLY A 25 -5.36 15.37 21.89
N LEU A 26 -6.42 15.87 21.23
CA LEU A 26 -7.81 15.42 21.46
C LEU A 26 -8.19 14.19 20.63
N THR A 27 -7.40 13.88 19.59
CA THR A 27 -7.59 12.65 18.82
C THR A 27 -7.29 11.45 19.69
N ARG A 28 -8.21 10.49 19.74
CA ARG A 28 -8.05 9.26 20.50
C ARG A 28 -7.64 8.12 19.58
N PHE A 29 -6.44 7.60 19.79
CA PHE A 29 -5.91 6.42 19.12
C PHE A 29 -6.34 5.14 19.86
N ALA A 30 -6.05 3.98 19.29
CA ALA A 30 -6.46 2.72 19.89
C ALA A 30 -5.86 2.50 21.29
N ASP A 31 -4.63 2.95 21.50
CA ASP A 31 -3.96 2.85 22.80
C ASP A 31 -4.52 3.83 23.86
N ASP A 32 -5.20 4.89 23.45
CA ASP A 32 -5.83 5.86 24.38
C ASP A 32 -7.15 5.36 24.96
N ILE A 33 -7.69 4.25 24.45
CA ILE A 33 -8.99 3.73 24.91
C ILE A 33 -8.82 3.06 26.28
N MET A 34 -9.61 3.53 27.23
CA MET A 34 -9.68 3.03 28.58
C MET A 34 -11.13 2.68 28.93
N LEU A 35 -11.37 1.44 29.34
CA LEU A 35 -12.69 0.96 29.73
C LEU A 35 -12.67 0.48 31.19
N PRO A 36 -13.80 0.57 31.93
CA PRO A 36 -13.88 0.08 33.31
C PRO A 36 -13.49 -1.39 33.42
N ARG A 37 -12.71 -1.74 34.44
CA ARG A 37 -12.25 -3.11 34.75
C ARG A 37 -11.46 -3.77 33.62
N MET A 38 -10.82 -2.97 32.74
CA MET A 38 -10.02 -3.45 31.61
C MET A 38 -8.83 -4.29 32.09
N LEU A 39 -8.54 -5.35 31.34
CA LEU A 39 -7.37 -6.21 31.50
C LEU A 39 -6.38 -5.97 30.37
N HIS A 40 -5.15 -6.43 30.57
CA HIS A 40 -4.06 -6.26 29.62
C HIS A 40 -3.52 -7.62 29.17
N ALA A 41 -3.24 -7.74 27.88
CA ALA A 41 -2.70 -8.94 27.26
C ALA A 41 -1.27 -8.70 26.80
N LYS A 42 -0.41 -9.73 26.92
CA LYS A 42 0.93 -9.82 26.33
C LYS A 42 1.11 -11.17 25.65
N LEU A 43 1.98 -11.20 24.62
CA LEU A 43 2.22 -12.40 23.80
C LEU A 43 3.60 -12.98 24.10
N LEU A 44 3.67 -14.27 24.38
CA LEU A 44 4.91 -15.04 24.36
C LEU A 44 5.27 -15.36 22.91
N ARG A 45 6.47 -15.00 22.50
CA ARG A 45 6.97 -15.18 21.14
C ARG A 45 8.10 -16.19 21.09
N SER A 46 8.16 -16.94 20.00
CA SER A 46 9.19 -17.95 19.76
C SER A 46 10.58 -17.32 19.63
N PRO A 47 11.60 -17.85 20.33
CA PRO A 47 13.00 -17.50 20.09
C PRO A 47 13.59 -18.29 18.89
N HIS A 48 12.86 -19.31 18.38
CA HIS A 48 13.32 -20.17 17.30
C HIS A 48 12.75 -19.74 15.95
N PRO A 49 13.55 -19.73 14.88
CA PRO A 49 13.09 -19.41 13.55
C PRO A 49 12.26 -20.56 12.91
N HIS A 50 12.53 -21.82 13.31
CA HIS A 50 11.80 -22.99 12.84
C HIS A 50 11.94 -24.12 13.85
N ALA A 51 10.83 -24.51 14.47
CA ALA A 51 10.81 -25.59 15.44
C ALA A 51 9.41 -26.21 15.60
N MET A 52 9.37 -27.48 15.94
CA MET A 52 8.16 -28.10 16.49
C MET A 52 8.01 -27.69 17.96
N ILE A 53 6.78 -27.49 18.40
CA ILE A 53 6.41 -27.28 19.81
C ILE A 53 6.08 -28.65 20.39
N GLU A 54 6.94 -29.19 21.26
CA GLU A 54 6.70 -30.45 21.93
C GLU A 54 5.70 -30.30 23.10
N SER A 55 5.85 -29.23 23.88
CA SER A 55 4.93 -28.93 24.98
C SER A 55 4.96 -27.45 25.35
N ILE A 56 3.83 -26.97 25.92
CA ILE A 56 3.72 -25.64 26.55
C ILE A 56 3.16 -25.86 27.94
N ASP A 57 3.98 -25.64 28.99
CA ASP A 57 3.54 -25.67 30.37
C ASP A 57 3.20 -24.25 30.85
N THR A 58 1.94 -24.04 31.19
CA THR A 58 1.39 -22.77 31.65
C THR A 58 1.00 -22.78 33.13
N ALA A 59 1.26 -23.87 33.85
CA ALA A 59 0.75 -24.06 35.20
C ALA A 59 1.16 -22.92 36.17
N ARG A 60 2.43 -22.54 36.16
CA ARG A 60 2.96 -21.46 37.01
C ARG A 60 2.37 -20.10 36.64
N ALA A 61 2.24 -19.80 35.35
CA ALA A 61 1.67 -18.55 34.88
C ALA A 61 0.19 -18.41 35.23
N ARG A 62 -0.59 -19.52 35.19
CA ARG A 62 -2.04 -19.50 35.51
C ARG A 62 -2.33 -19.15 36.95
N VAL A 63 -1.46 -19.49 37.89
CA VAL A 63 -1.63 -19.23 39.34
C VAL A 63 -0.93 -17.96 39.81
N TYR A 64 -0.23 -17.26 38.89
CA TYR A 64 0.47 -16.02 39.22
C TYR A 64 -0.52 -14.92 39.64
N PRO A 65 -0.27 -14.19 40.75
CA PRO A 65 -1.24 -13.22 41.28
C PRO A 65 -1.56 -12.11 40.27
N GLY A 66 -2.84 -11.93 39.96
CA GLY A 66 -3.32 -10.94 39.01
C GLY A 66 -3.45 -11.43 37.57
N VAL A 67 -3.10 -12.66 37.29
CA VAL A 67 -3.41 -13.33 36.01
C VAL A 67 -4.86 -13.82 36.01
N HIS A 68 -5.57 -13.54 34.93
CA HIS A 68 -6.98 -13.94 34.76
C HIS A 68 -7.16 -15.03 33.72
N LEU A 69 -6.30 -15.11 32.71
CA LEU A 69 -6.39 -16.08 31.62
C LEU A 69 -5.03 -16.30 30.97
N VAL A 70 -4.72 -17.54 30.61
CA VAL A 70 -3.60 -17.90 29.74
C VAL A 70 -4.16 -18.67 28.55
N LEU A 71 -3.87 -18.19 27.33
CA LEU A 71 -4.25 -18.80 26.05
C LEU A 71 -3.03 -19.40 25.35
N THR A 72 -3.26 -20.47 24.60
CA THR A 72 -2.26 -21.15 23.78
C THR A 72 -2.84 -21.47 22.40
N GLY A 73 -2.06 -22.02 21.49
CA GLY A 73 -2.52 -22.42 20.16
C GLY A 73 -3.73 -23.39 20.19
N LYS A 74 -3.89 -24.17 21.26
CA LYS A 74 -5.04 -25.06 21.44
C LYS A 74 -6.38 -24.33 21.56
N ASP A 75 -6.37 -23.06 21.92
CA ASP A 75 -7.55 -22.21 22.02
C ASP A 75 -8.02 -21.67 20.66
N PHE A 76 -7.20 -21.85 19.60
CA PHE A 76 -7.39 -21.27 18.28
C PHE A 76 -7.23 -22.34 17.18
N PRO A 77 -8.25 -23.18 16.94
CA PRO A 77 -8.16 -24.29 15.98
C PRO A 77 -8.22 -23.83 14.50
N ILE A 78 -8.59 -22.58 14.24
CA ILE A 78 -8.82 -22.05 12.92
C ILE A 78 -7.67 -21.12 12.51
N THR A 79 -7.13 -21.31 11.32
CA THR A 79 -6.19 -20.39 10.69
C THR A 79 -6.91 -19.15 10.18
N PHE A 80 -6.17 -18.06 10.09
CA PHE A 80 -6.69 -16.80 9.58
C PHE A 80 -5.81 -16.24 8.43
N GLY A 81 -6.29 -15.22 7.78
CA GLY A 81 -5.65 -14.45 6.72
C GLY A 81 -6.70 -13.66 5.95
N ILE A 82 -6.28 -12.56 5.34
CA ILE A 82 -7.19 -11.67 4.62
C ILE A 82 -7.61 -12.27 3.29
N LEU A 83 -6.67 -12.79 2.51
CA LEU A 83 -6.95 -13.39 1.22
C LEU A 83 -7.43 -14.83 1.38
N PRO A 84 -8.51 -15.23 0.72
CA PRO A 84 -9.01 -16.60 0.81
C PRO A 84 -8.01 -17.69 0.38
N VAL A 85 -7.00 -17.30 -0.38
CA VAL A 85 -5.95 -18.20 -0.91
C VAL A 85 -4.70 -18.28 -0.01
N SER A 86 -4.66 -17.56 1.10
CA SER A 86 -3.53 -17.51 2.04
C SER A 86 -4.02 -17.31 3.47
N GLN A 87 -4.88 -18.21 3.92
CA GLN A 87 -5.34 -18.28 5.31
C GLN A 87 -4.53 -19.35 6.04
N ASP A 88 -3.27 -19.04 6.33
CA ASP A 88 -2.26 -20.01 6.78
C ASP A 88 -1.65 -19.70 8.15
N GLU A 89 -2.13 -18.63 8.81
CA GLU A 89 -1.63 -18.22 10.11
C GLU A 89 -2.52 -18.69 11.25
N TYR A 90 -1.91 -19.12 12.36
CA TYR A 90 -2.61 -19.31 13.63
C TYR A 90 -2.47 -18.07 14.51
N PRO A 91 -3.50 -17.68 15.27
CA PRO A 91 -3.40 -16.60 16.25
C PRO A 91 -2.29 -16.82 17.28
N LEU A 92 -2.12 -18.07 17.71
CA LEU A 92 -1.00 -18.59 18.49
C LEU A 92 -0.61 -19.93 17.90
N ALA A 93 0.68 -20.16 17.69
CA ALA A 93 1.19 -21.36 17.04
C ALA A 93 0.85 -22.62 17.89
N PRO A 94 0.09 -23.60 17.35
CA PRO A 94 -0.29 -24.79 18.12
C PRO A 94 0.79 -25.87 18.16
N GLU A 95 1.53 -26.05 17.04
CA GLU A 95 2.42 -27.20 16.83
C GLU A 95 3.79 -26.82 16.30
N ARG A 96 3.90 -25.73 15.55
CA ARG A 96 5.14 -25.34 14.85
C ARG A 96 5.26 -23.83 14.79
N VAL A 97 6.44 -23.34 15.14
CA VAL A 97 6.86 -21.95 14.90
C VAL A 97 7.67 -21.86 13.63
N ARG A 98 7.51 -20.75 12.89
CA ARG A 98 8.05 -20.58 11.54
C ARG A 98 9.00 -19.42 11.38
N TYR A 99 9.06 -18.52 12.36
CA TYR A 99 10.01 -17.40 12.40
C TYR A 99 10.27 -16.96 13.85
N VAL A 100 11.38 -16.27 14.11
CA VAL A 100 11.62 -15.66 15.42
C VAL A 100 10.61 -14.54 15.65
N GLY A 101 9.84 -14.65 16.72
CA GLY A 101 8.74 -13.74 17.02
C GLY A 101 7.34 -14.30 16.74
N ASP A 102 7.22 -15.51 16.20
CA ASP A 102 5.94 -16.21 16.02
C ASP A 102 5.24 -16.42 17.36
N PRO A 103 4.01 -15.91 17.61
CA PRO A 103 3.38 -15.98 18.92
C PRO A 103 2.93 -17.40 19.27
N VAL A 104 3.19 -17.85 20.52
CA VAL A 104 2.90 -19.22 20.99
C VAL A 104 1.93 -19.27 22.16
N ALA A 105 1.91 -18.23 22.98
CA ALA A 105 0.99 -18.12 24.10
C ALA A 105 0.61 -16.65 24.37
N ALA A 106 -0.43 -16.43 25.16
CA ALA A 106 -0.84 -15.12 25.62
C ALA A 106 -1.24 -15.16 27.08
N VAL A 107 -0.81 -14.15 27.85
CA VAL A 107 -1.25 -13.93 29.24
C VAL A 107 -2.12 -12.70 29.29
N ILE A 108 -3.26 -12.82 29.98
CA ILE A 108 -4.19 -11.74 30.26
C ILE A 108 -4.20 -11.49 31.76
N ALA A 109 -3.80 -10.29 32.19
CA ALA A 109 -3.64 -9.95 33.60
C ALA A 109 -4.23 -8.57 33.92
N LYS A 110 -4.20 -8.22 35.21
CA LYS A 110 -4.73 -6.94 35.72
C LYS A 110 -4.03 -5.71 35.12
N ASP A 111 -2.76 -5.83 34.74
CA ASP A 111 -1.92 -4.79 34.13
C ASP A 111 -0.85 -5.43 33.23
N GLU A 112 -0.15 -4.61 32.44
CA GLU A 112 0.87 -5.06 31.49
C GLU A 112 2.08 -5.68 32.15
N GLN A 113 2.52 -5.14 33.29
CA GLN A 113 3.67 -5.65 34.03
C GLN A 113 3.40 -7.07 34.53
N THR A 114 2.26 -7.29 35.19
CA THR A 114 1.83 -8.61 35.65
C THR A 114 1.74 -9.61 34.49
N ALA A 115 1.23 -9.17 33.32
CA ALA A 115 1.18 -10.01 32.15
C ALA A 115 2.57 -10.41 31.65
N SER A 116 3.50 -9.46 31.61
CA SER A 116 4.90 -9.70 31.19
C SER A 116 5.64 -10.64 32.16
N GLU A 117 5.55 -10.40 33.45
CA GLU A 117 6.16 -11.27 34.48
C GLU A 117 5.63 -12.71 34.42
N ALA A 118 4.34 -12.87 34.15
CA ALA A 118 3.74 -14.19 34.03
C ALA A 118 4.12 -14.89 32.71
N LEU A 119 4.48 -14.19 31.63
CA LEU A 119 5.01 -14.82 30.41
C LEU A 119 6.31 -15.58 30.69
N ASP A 120 7.20 -15.05 31.55
CA ASP A 120 8.47 -15.68 31.93
C ASP A 120 8.29 -16.98 32.72
N LEU A 121 7.08 -17.25 33.21
CA LEU A 121 6.73 -18.48 33.92
C LEU A 121 6.18 -19.59 33.01
N ILE A 122 6.02 -19.31 31.73
CA ILE A 122 5.59 -20.30 30.73
C ILE A 122 6.81 -21.04 30.19
N ASP A 123 6.86 -22.35 30.35
CA ASP A 123 7.92 -23.18 29.78
C ASP A 123 7.46 -23.81 28.47
N VAL A 124 8.24 -23.58 27.40
CA VAL A 124 7.97 -24.14 26.07
C VAL A 124 9.13 -25.00 25.64
N LYS A 125 8.85 -26.27 25.35
CA LYS A 125 9.85 -27.18 24.81
C LYS A 125 9.78 -27.23 23.30
N TYR A 126 10.90 -26.94 22.66
CA TYR A 126 11.02 -26.89 21.22
C TYR A 126 11.95 -27.97 20.69
N GLN A 127 11.58 -28.55 19.56
CA GLN A 127 12.48 -29.38 18.72
C GLN A 127 12.85 -28.56 17.47
N PRO A 128 14.08 -28.04 17.41
CA PRO A 128 14.52 -27.23 16.26
C PRO A 128 14.46 -28.01 14.95
N LEU A 129 14.06 -27.34 13.88
CA LEU A 129 14.05 -27.80 12.50
C LEU A 129 15.08 -27.05 11.66
N LYS A 130 15.38 -27.56 10.45
CA LYS A 130 16.22 -26.83 9.49
C LYS A 130 15.63 -25.46 9.22
N THR A 131 16.45 -24.44 9.35
CA THR A 131 16.09 -23.03 9.06
C THR A 131 16.46 -22.70 7.62
N ILE A 132 15.52 -22.12 6.88
CA ILE A 132 15.68 -21.62 5.51
C ILE A 132 15.70 -20.10 5.57
N SER A 133 16.82 -19.48 5.22
CA SER A 133 17.07 -18.05 5.48
C SER A 133 17.03 -17.17 4.25
N ASP A 134 17.12 -17.73 3.07
CA ASP A 134 17.17 -16.94 1.83
C ASP A 134 16.44 -17.65 0.68
N PRO A 135 16.10 -16.89 -0.39
CA PRO A 135 15.34 -17.42 -1.52
C PRO A 135 16.02 -18.55 -2.27
N GLU A 136 17.36 -18.54 -2.42
CA GLU A 136 18.09 -19.58 -3.15
C GLU A 136 18.06 -20.89 -2.36
N GLU A 137 18.27 -20.83 -1.04
CA GLU A 137 18.11 -21.98 -0.15
C GLU A 137 16.68 -22.53 -0.21
N ALA A 138 15.67 -21.65 -0.28
CA ALA A 138 14.26 -22.05 -0.38
C ALA A 138 13.95 -22.76 -1.70
N LEU A 139 14.51 -22.32 -2.82
CA LEU A 139 14.39 -22.99 -4.12
C LEU A 139 15.02 -24.39 -4.10
N ALA A 140 16.18 -24.53 -3.44
CA ALA A 140 16.95 -25.78 -3.39
C ALA A 140 16.43 -26.78 -2.33
N THR A 141 15.60 -26.33 -1.36
CA THR A 141 15.16 -27.15 -0.22
C THR A 141 13.71 -27.59 -0.39
N ALA A 142 13.52 -28.86 -0.72
CA ALA A 142 12.18 -29.46 -0.80
C ALA A 142 11.56 -29.69 0.60
N GLU A 143 12.37 -30.20 1.54
CA GLU A 143 11.95 -30.49 2.92
C GLU A 143 13.01 -30.01 3.94
N PRO A 144 12.60 -29.54 5.13
CA PRO A 144 11.23 -29.41 5.57
C PRO A 144 10.50 -28.25 4.87
N ARG A 145 9.23 -28.45 4.55
CA ARG A 145 8.37 -27.36 4.06
C ARG A 145 8.01 -26.44 5.22
N ILE A 146 8.13 -25.13 5.00
CA ILE A 146 7.68 -24.11 5.96
C ILE A 146 6.16 -24.07 6.05
N GLN A 147 5.50 -24.18 4.87
CA GLN A 147 4.03 -24.26 4.77
C GLN A 147 3.61 -25.57 4.07
N SER A 148 2.44 -26.08 4.43
CA SER A 148 1.88 -27.31 3.84
C SER A 148 1.31 -27.11 2.43
N TYR A 149 1.22 -25.87 1.97
CA TYR A 149 0.68 -25.51 0.66
C TYR A 149 1.71 -24.70 -0.15
N GLY A 150 1.38 -24.39 -1.40
CA GLY A 150 2.26 -23.73 -2.37
C GLY A 150 2.41 -24.58 -3.61
N GLU A 151 3.31 -24.20 -4.51
CA GLU A 151 3.50 -24.92 -5.78
C GLU A 151 4.36 -26.17 -5.56
N GLN A 152 5.60 -25.99 -5.07
CA GLN A 152 6.55 -27.09 -4.87
C GLN A 152 7.54 -26.73 -3.76
N GLY A 153 7.88 -27.66 -2.86
CA GLY A 153 8.82 -27.41 -1.77
C GLY A 153 8.47 -26.16 -0.98
N ASN A 154 9.36 -25.19 -0.93
CA ASN A 154 9.14 -23.90 -0.29
C ASN A 154 8.79 -22.79 -1.30
N ILE A 155 8.44 -23.13 -2.53
CA ILE A 155 7.92 -22.17 -3.51
C ILE A 155 6.44 -21.91 -3.21
N HIS A 156 6.13 -20.66 -2.84
CA HIS A 156 4.77 -20.25 -2.56
C HIS A 156 3.96 -20.05 -3.84
N ARG A 157 4.51 -19.33 -4.82
CA ARG A 157 3.82 -18.97 -6.06
C ARG A 157 4.76 -18.79 -7.23
N LEU A 158 4.35 -19.34 -8.38
CA LEU A 158 4.96 -19.12 -9.69
C LEU A 158 3.97 -18.46 -10.64
N GLN A 159 4.46 -17.53 -11.45
CA GLN A 159 3.68 -16.80 -12.47
C GLN A 159 4.56 -16.62 -13.71
N ALA A 160 4.01 -16.87 -14.89
CA ALA A 160 4.66 -16.55 -16.15
C ALA A 160 3.60 -16.05 -17.15
N PHE A 161 3.84 -14.90 -17.74
CA PHE A 161 2.97 -14.27 -18.75
C PHE A 161 3.79 -13.71 -19.88
N GLU A 162 3.30 -13.85 -21.09
CA GLU A 162 3.91 -13.26 -22.29
C GLU A 162 2.85 -12.59 -23.17
N PHE A 163 3.06 -11.33 -23.48
CA PHE A 163 2.20 -10.45 -24.24
C PHE A 163 2.88 -10.08 -25.57
N GLY A 164 2.63 -10.87 -26.60
CA GLY A 164 3.37 -10.88 -27.87
C GLY A 164 4.72 -11.62 -27.75
N ASP A 165 5.37 -11.86 -28.89
CA ASP A 165 6.65 -12.57 -28.93
C ASP A 165 7.79 -11.64 -28.48
N VAL A 166 8.23 -11.81 -27.23
CA VAL A 166 9.32 -11.02 -26.65
C VAL A 166 10.68 -11.47 -27.17
N ASN A 167 10.86 -12.76 -27.47
CA ASN A 167 12.12 -13.25 -28.01
C ASN A 167 12.38 -12.72 -29.42
N GLU A 168 11.35 -12.68 -30.26
CA GLU A 168 11.42 -12.06 -31.59
C GLU A 168 11.76 -10.56 -31.47
N ALA A 169 11.08 -9.84 -30.55
CA ALA A 169 11.30 -8.43 -30.33
C ALA A 169 12.72 -8.10 -29.83
N LEU A 170 13.31 -8.95 -28.99
CA LEU A 170 14.67 -8.82 -28.53
C LEU A 170 15.68 -9.17 -29.64
N ALA A 171 15.42 -10.20 -30.43
CA ALA A 171 16.29 -10.57 -31.54
C ALA A 171 16.34 -9.51 -32.65
N GLY A 172 15.24 -8.79 -32.87
CA GLY A 172 15.11 -7.70 -33.83
C GLY A 172 15.56 -6.32 -33.30
N ALA A 173 15.99 -6.22 -32.05
CA ALA A 173 16.46 -4.97 -31.45
C ALA A 173 17.86 -4.59 -31.92
N ASP A 174 18.15 -3.29 -32.05
CA ASP A 174 19.51 -2.81 -32.34
C ASP A 174 20.45 -3.03 -31.15
N HIS A 175 19.90 -2.93 -29.93
CA HIS A 175 20.63 -3.18 -28.69
C HIS A 175 19.75 -3.94 -27.71
N VAL A 176 20.33 -4.92 -27.00
CA VAL A 176 19.69 -5.62 -25.88
C VAL A 176 20.49 -5.38 -24.61
N PHE A 177 19.82 -4.93 -23.59
CA PHE A 177 20.38 -4.73 -22.26
C PHE A 177 19.88 -5.84 -21.34
N GLU A 178 20.78 -6.43 -20.57
CA GLU A 178 20.47 -7.42 -19.55
C GLU A 178 21.14 -6.99 -18.24
N ASP A 179 20.36 -6.78 -17.20
CA ASP A 179 20.84 -6.33 -15.91
C ASP A 179 20.19 -7.11 -14.76
N LEU A 180 20.91 -7.16 -13.63
CA LEU A 180 20.46 -7.72 -12.38
C LEU A 180 20.37 -6.61 -11.35
N PHE A 181 19.26 -6.62 -10.59
CA PHE A 181 18.99 -5.66 -9.52
C PHE A 181 18.51 -6.36 -8.26
N PHE A 182 18.82 -5.77 -7.10
CA PHE A 182 18.28 -6.24 -5.84
C PHE A 182 17.67 -5.09 -5.05
N TYR A 183 16.53 -5.35 -4.46
CA TYR A 183 15.83 -4.42 -3.59
C TYR A 183 15.59 -5.09 -2.25
N GLU A 184 16.18 -4.54 -1.18
CA GLU A 184 16.11 -5.12 0.16
C GLU A 184 14.74 -4.88 0.83
N GLY A 185 14.39 -5.80 1.73
CA GLY A 185 13.21 -5.67 2.58
C GLY A 185 13.37 -4.60 3.65
N ASN A 186 12.28 -3.93 3.94
CA ASN A 186 12.24 -2.88 4.94
C ASN A 186 10.86 -2.78 5.60
N THR A 187 10.75 -2.10 6.75
CA THR A 187 9.52 -1.99 7.52
C THR A 187 8.76 -0.69 7.25
N HIS A 188 7.50 -0.62 7.67
CA HIS A 188 6.62 0.54 7.52
C HIS A 188 6.97 1.72 8.42
N LEU A 189 7.52 1.44 9.59
CA LEU A 189 7.83 2.42 10.65
C LEU A 189 6.67 3.37 11.00
N PRO A 190 5.41 2.90 11.20
CA PRO A 190 4.41 3.78 11.74
C PRO A 190 4.83 4.25 13.14
N ILE A 191 4.66 5.53 13.46
CA ILE A 191 4.99 6.07 14.77
C ILE A 191 4.10 5.42 15.83
N GLU A 192 2.81 5.28 15.55
CA GLU A 192 1.90 4.50 16.39
C GLU A 192 2.16 3.00 16.24
N GLN A 193 2.42 2.30 17.36
CA GLN A 193 2.44 0.86 17.42
C GLN A 193 1.05 0.28 17.15
N HIS A 194 0.97 -1.03 16.92
CA HIS A 194 -0.31 -1.72 16.81
C HIS A 194 -0.93 -1.85 18.20
N ALA A 195 -2.18 -1.43 18.34
CA ALA A 195 -2.95 -1.53 19.57
C ALA A 195 -4.39 -1.93 19.28
N SER A 196 -4.98 -2.68 20.19
CA SER A 196 -6.38 -3.11 20.12
C SER A 196 -7.00 -3.24 21.48
N VAL A 197 -8.30 -2.90 21.59
CA VAL A 197 -9.14 -3.12 22.76
C VAL A 197 -10.37 -3.89 22.33
N ALA A 198 -10.68 -4.99 23.00
CA ALA A 198 -11.89 -5.76 22.75
C ALA A 198 -12.79 -5.77 24.00
N ALA A 199 -14.09 -5.62 23.82
CA ALA A 199 -15.07 -5.71 24.88
C ALA A 199 -16.34 -6.40 24.40
N VAL A 200 -17.07 -7.03 25.32
CA VAL A 200 -18.36 -7.67 25.05
C VAL A 200 -19.42 -6.91 25.82
N ASP A 201 -20.54 -6.64 25.19
CA ASP A 201 -21.70 -5.99 25.82
C ASP A 201 -22.58 -7.00 26.63
N GLY A 202 -23.65 -6.48 27.24
CA GLY A 202 -24.59 -7.31 28.02
C GLY A 202 -25.35 -8.37 27.21
N GLU A 203 -25.35 -8.25 25.86
CA GLU A 203 -25.99 -9.19 24.95
C GLU A 203 -24.98 -10.19 24.36
N GLY A 204 -23.71 -10.14 24.78
CA GLY A 204 -22.65 -11.01 24.30
C GLY A 204 -22.06 -10.59 22.94
N LYS A 205 -22.33 -9.37 22.46
CA LYS A 205 -21.81 -8.85 21.21
C LYS A 205 -20.44 -8.23 21.40
N LEU A 206 -19.50 -8.59 20.53
CA LEU A 206 -18.11 -8.14 20.56
C LEU A 206 -17.96 -6.79 19.86
N THR A 207 -17.29 -5.84 20.51
CA THR A 207 -16.73 -4.64 19.88
C THR A 207 -15.21 -4.67 19.99
N LEU A 208 -14.54 -4.53 18.84
CA LEU A 208 -13.09 -4.41 18.71
C LEU A 208 -12.76 -2.99 18.24
N TRP A 209 -12.04 -2.22 19.05
CA TRP A 209 -11.34 -1.00 18.63
C TRP A 209 -9.93 -1.36 18.24
N SER A 210 -9.49 -0.96 17.06
CA SER A 210 -8.16 -1.33 16.56
C SER A 210 -7.53 -0.23 15.72
N SER A 211 -6.20 -0.16 15.74
CA SER A 211 -5.40 0.63 14.82
C SER A 211 -5.29 -0.09 13.48
N THR A 212 -6.34 -0.06 12.68
CA THR A 212 -6.45 -0.79 11.42
C THR A 212 -6.80 0.10 10.23
N GLN A 213 -6.36 -0.30 9.03
CA GLN A 213 -6.72 0.31 7.75
C GLN A 213 -7.96 -0.33 7.10
N VAL A 214 -8.42 -1.50 7.59
CA VAL A 214 -9.36 -2.37 6.87
C VAL A 214 -10.44 -2.98 7.78
N PRO A 215 -11.27 -2.16 8.46
CA PRO A 215 -12.19 -2.64 9.50
C PRO A 215 -13.19 -3.69 9.00
N HIS A 216 -13.73 -3.56 7.78
CA HIS A 216 -14.66 -4.55 7.24
C HIS A 216 -14.00 -5.88 6.88
N TYR A 217 -12.70 -5.88 6.54
CA TYR A 217 -11.95 -7.12 6.37
C TYR A 217 -11.71 -7.81 7.71
N ILE A 218 -11.30 -7.03 8.73
CA ILE A 218 -11.13 -7.54 10.08
C ILE A 218 -12.45 -8.09 10.60
N HIS A 219 -13.55 -7.37 10.44
CA HIS A 219 -14.89 -7.82 10.85
C HIS A 219 -15.21 -9.24 10.32
N ARG A 220 -15.04 -9.47 9.02
CA ARG A 220 -15.27 -10.76 8.39
C ARG A 220 -14.30 -11.83 8.88
N ALA A 221 -13.00 -11.54 8.85
CA ALA A 221 -11.96 -12.50 9.17
C ALA A 221 -11.98 -12.86 10.68
N LEU A 222 -12.27 -11.89 11.55
CA LEU A 222 -12.39 -12.09 12.99
C LEU A 222 -13.59 -12.97 13.33
N ALA A 223 -14.75 -12.75 12.70
CA ALA A 223 -15.92 -13.59 12.88
C ALA A 223 -15.62 -15.06 12.52
N ASN A 224 -14.91 -15.27 11.40
CA ASN A 224 -14.47 -16.61 10.98
C ASN A 224 -13.44 -17.22 11.95
N ALA A 225 -12.41 -16.48 12.34
CA ALA A 225 -11.36 -16.97 13.24
C ALA A 225 -11.89 -17.33 14.64
N LEU A 226 -12.90 -16.60 15.12
CA LEU A 226 -13.54 -16.83 16.40
C LEU A 226 -14.74 -17.78 16.33
N GLN A 227 -15.20 -18.14 15.13
CA GLN A 227 -16.38 -18.97 14.89
C GLN A 227 -17.66 -18.40 15.54
N ILE A 228 -17.87 -17.10 15.41
CA ILE A 228 -19.06 -16.40 15.91
C ILE A 228 -19.82 -15.73 14.76
N PRO A 229 -21.14 -15.53 14.89
CA PRO A 229 -21.91 -14.86 13.84
C PRO A 229 -21.36 -13.46 13.53
N PRO A 230 -21.19 -13.06 12.26
CA PRO A 230 -20.74 -11.73 11.90
C PRO A 230 -21.59 -10.61 12.51
N ALA A 231 -22.91 -10.82 12.67
CA ALA A 231 -23.82 -9.87 13.31
C ALA A 231 -23.51 -9.60 14.80
N HIS A 232 -22.68 -10.43 15.43
CA HIS A 232 -22.24 -10.25 16.82
C HIS A 232 -20.86 -9.57 16.92
N VAL A 233 -20.30 -9.11 15.81
CA VAL A 233 -19.01 -8.46 15.75
C VAL A 233 -19.17 -7.03 15.25
N ARG A 234 -18.58 -6.07 15.95
CA ARG A 234 -18.38 -4.70 15.48
C ARG A 234 -16.91 -4.36 15.56
N VAL A 235 -16.36 -3.82 14.49
CA VAL A 235 -14.97 -3.33 14.43
C VAL A 235 -15.00 -1.81 14.25
N ILE A 236 -14.27 -1.11 15.08
CA ILE A 236 -14.10 0.34 15.01
C ILE A 236 -12.63 0.61 14.75
N ALA A 237 -12.32 1.07 13.55
CA ALA A 237 -11.00 1.59 13.26
C ALA A 237 -10.80 2.92 13.98
N CYS A 238 -9.86 2.96 14.89
CA CYS A 238 -9.43 4.21 15.49
C CYS A 238 -8.63 5.04 14.49
N PRO A 239 -8.54 6.37 14.64
CA PRO A 239 -7.55 7.14 13.91
C PRO A 239 -6.16 6.51 14.07
N ASN A 240 -5.41 6.39 12.95
CA ASN A 240 -4.12 5.74 12.99
C ASN A 240 -2.98 6.78 12.91
N GLY A 241 -1.95 6.59 13.72
CA GLY A 241 -0.69 7.32 13.68
C GLY A 241 0.29 6.76 12.64
N GLY A 242 -0.21 6.58 11.41
CA GLY A 242 0.48 5.95 10.29
C GLY A 242 0.13 4.47 10.13
N GLY A 243 0.19 3.98 8.90
CA GLY A 243 -0.07 2.58 8.56
C GLY A 243 0.78 2.09 7.40
N PHE A 244 0.80 2.84 6.29
CA PHE A 244 1.61 2.62 5.09
C PHE A 244 1.47 1.21 4.47
N GLY A 245 0.43 0.46 4.85
CA GLY A 245 0.20 -0.94 4.49
C GLY A 245 0.39 -1.93 5.64
N GLY A 246 1.10 -1.56 6.72
CA GLY A 246 1.39 -2.44 7.85
C GLY A 246 0.18 -2.77 8.74
N LYS A 247 -0.91 -2.03 8.58
CA LYS A 247 -2.18 -2.22 9.31
C LYS A 247 -3.32 -2.65 8.37
N CYS A 248 -2.98 -3.28 7.23
CA CYS A 248 -3.93 -3.75 6.21
C CYS A 248 -4.34 -5.22 6.37
N ASP A 249 -3.99 -5.86 7.46
CA ASP A 249 -4.27 -7.27 7.71
C ASP A 249 -5.02 -7.46 9.04
N LEU A 250 -5.60 -8.64 9.24
CA LEU A 250 -5.98 -9.11 10.57
C LEU A 250 -4.72 -9.66 11.23
N HIS A 251 -4.45 -9.25 12.47
CA HIS A 251 -3.26 -9.66 13.20
C HIS A 251 -3.60 -10.51 14.43
N ASN A 252 -2.63 -11.28 14.86
CA ASN A 252 -2.73 -12.20 16.01
C ASN A 252 -3.31 -11.52 17.26
N HIS A 253 -2.81 -10.30 17.59
CA HIS A 253 -3.18 -9.59 18.79
C HIS A 253 -4.68 -9.21 18.82
N GLU A 254 -5.28 -8.90 17.67
CA GLU A 254 -6.70 -8.56 17.55
C GLU A 254 -7.60 -9.77 17.86
N ILE A 255 -7.18 -10.94 17.39
CA ILE A 255 -7.92 -12.20 17.64
C ILE A 255 -7.78 -12.62 19.10
N VAL A 256 -6.56 -12.50 19.66
CA VAL A 256 -6.27 -12.89 21.04
C VAL A 256 -7.08 -12.05 22.05
N VAL A 257 -7.09 -10.71 21.92
CA VAL A 257 -7.86 -9.86 22.85
C VAL A 257 -9.37 -10.08 22.71
N SER A 258 -9.84 -10.32 21.49
CA SER A 258 -11.24 -10.61 21.22
C SER A 258 -11.69 -11.92 21.88
N LYS A 259 -10.91 -12.99 21.73
CA LYS A 259 -11.16 -14.28 22.39
C LYS A 259 -11.13 -14.16 23.90
N ALA A 260 -10.16 -13.41 24.44
CA ALA A 260 -10.03 -13.19 25.86
C ALA A 260 -11.21 -12.38 26.44
N ALA A 261 -11.63 -11.31 25.74
CA ALA A 261 -12.80 -10.53 26.16
C ALA A 261 -14.08 -11.34 26.18
N ILE A 262 -14.30 -12.21 25.19
CA ILE A 262 -15.45 -13.12 25.15
C ILE A 262 -15.41 -14.10 26.35
N ARG A 263 -14.25 -14.70 26.63
CA ARG A 263 -14.12 -15.68 27.73
C ARG A 263 -14.29 -15.08 29.12
N LEU A 264 -13.81 -13.84 29.30
CA LEU A 264 -13.76 -13.21 30.62
C LEU A 264 -14.95 -12.27 30.91
N GLY A 265 -15.73 -11.90 29.87
CA GLY A 265 -16.78 -10.89 29.99
C GLY A 265 -16.24 -9.54 30.49
N ARG A 266 -14.98 -9.24 30.19
CA ARG A 266 -14.28 -7.99 30.58
C ARG A 266 -13.52 -7.42 29.40
N PRO A 267 -13.37 -6.09 29.33
CA PRO A 267 -12.52 -5.49 28.32
C PRO A 267 -11.07 -5.96 28.42
N VAL A 268 -10.43 -6.23 27.28
CA VAL A 268 -9.03 -6.65 27.19
C VAL A 268 -8.31 -5.78 26.17
N LYS A 269 -7.17 -5.23 26.57
CA LYS A 269 -6.31 -4.37 25.75
C LYS A 269 -4.97 -5.05 25.50
N ILE A 270 -4.41 -4.79 24.30
CA ILE A 270 -3.01 -5.04 23.97
C ILE A 270 -2.45 -3.84 23.24
N CYS A 271 -1.24 -3.44 23.61
CA CYS A 271 -0.40 -2.56 22.82
C CYS A 271 0.94 -3.26 22.60
N LEU A 272 1.36 -3.38 21.36
CA LEU A 272 2.63 -4.01 21.00
C LEU A 272 3.78 -3.05 21.28
N THR A 273 4.90 -3.57 21.72
CA THR A 273 6.15 -2.79 21.81
C THR A 273 6.70 -2.53 20.41
N ARG A 274 7.65 -1.61 20.27
CA ARG A 274 8.33 -1.36 18.99
C ARG A 274 9.05 -2.61 18.47
N GLU A 275 9.68 -3.37 19.35
CA GLU A 275 10.32 -4.64 19.01
C GLU A 275 9.30 -5.66 18.47
N GLU A 276 8.16 -5.81 19.15
CA GLU A 276 7.09 -6.72 18.69
C GLU A 276 6.55 -6.31 17.31
N VAL A 277 6.48 -4.99 17.01
CA VAL A 277 6.08 -4.51 15.69
C VAL A 277 7.10 -4.92 14.61
N PHE A 278 8.41 -4.96 14.91
CA PHE A 278 9.42 -5.46 13.98
C PHE A 278 9.25 -6.95 13.67
N TYR A 279 8.88 -7.76 14.65
CA TYR A 279 8.63 -9.19 14.43
C TYR A 279 7.31 -9.47 13.72
N MET A 280 6.29 -8.66 13.95
CA MET A 280 4.95 -8.89 13.41
C MET A 280 4.70 -8.19 12.07
N HIS A 281 5.51 -7.22 11.68
CA HIS A 281 5.25 -6.38 10.53
C HIS A 281 5.16 -7.19 9.23
N ARG A 282 4.42 -6.64 8.27
CA ARG A 282 4.27 -7.17 6.91
C ARG A 282 5.03 -6.27 5.93
N GLY A 283 6.34 -6.13 6.15
CA GLY A 283 7.21 -5.21 5.40
C GLY A 283 7.31 -5.50 3.91
N ARG A 284 8.08 -4.65 3.23
CA ARG A 284 8.36 -4.80 1.80
C ARG A 284 9.13 -6.10 1.54
N HIS A 285 8.75 -6.83 0.50
CA HIS A 285 9.48 -8.02 0.07
C HIS A 285 10.89 -7.65 -0.43
N PRO A 286 11.95 -8.33 0.01
CA PRO A 286 13.19 -8.38 -0.75
C PRO A 286 12.94 -8.98 -2.12
N VAL A 287 13.48 -8.37 -3.19
CA VAL A 287 13.27 -8.86 -4.56
C VAL A 287 14.58 -8.83 -5.35
N LEU A 288 14.99 -9.99 -5.84
CA LEU A 288 16.02 -10.13 -6.86
C LEU A 288 15.35 -10.06 -8.24
N MET A 289 15.91 -9.27 -9.15
CA MET A 289 15.31 -8.99 -10.45
C MET A 289 16.33 -9.19 -11.56
N LYS A 290 15.89 -9.82 -12.65
CA LYS A 290 16.60 -9.86 -13.92
C LYS A 290 15.74 -9.17 -14.97
N MET A 291 16.31 -8.17 -15.67
CA MET A 291 15.61 -7.40 -16.67
C MET A 291 16.36 -7.42 -18.00
N ARG A 292 15.62 -7.75 -19.07
CA ARG A 292 16.13 -7.70 -20.45
C ARG A 292 15.26 -6.74 -21.23
N THR A 293 15.88 -5.72 -21.84
CA THR A 293 15.18 -4.73 -22.65
C THR A 293 15.84 -4.57 -24.00
N GLY A 294 15.08 -4.77 -25.07
CA GLY A 294 15.49 -4.47 -26.44
C GLY A 294 15.10 -3.04 -26.81
N VAL A 295 16.00 -2.34 -27.48
CA VAL A 295 15.74 -0.97 -27.95
C VAL A 295 16.29 -0.76 -29.36
N THR A 296 15.68 0.20 -30.10
CA THR A 296 16.23 0.72 -31.35
C THR A 296 17.38 1.72 -31.10
N LYS A 297 18.10 2.12 -32.14
CA LYS A 297 19.13 3.17 -32.04
C LYS A 297 18.60 4.51 -31.52
N GLU A 298 17.32 4.79 -31.77
CA GLU A 298 16.62 6.00 -31.29
C GLU A 298 16.09 5.83 -29.85
N GLY A 299 16.35 4.70 -29.21
CA GLY A 299 15.93 4.42 -27.83
C GLY A 299 14.46 3.99 -27.68
N LYS A 300 13.77 3.61 -28.77
CA LYS A 300 12.42 3.03 -28.67
C LYS A 300 12.51 1.60 -28.15
N ILE A 301 11.70 1.25 -27.15
CA ILE A 301 11.62 -0.12 -26.61
C ILE A 301 10.97 -1.03 -27.66
N THR A 302 11.62 -2.14 -28.00
CA THR A 302 11.06 -3.19 -28.88
C THR A 302 10.35 -4.27 -28.08
N GLY A 303 10.91 -4.66 -26.94
CA GLY A 303 10.35 -5.63 -26.01
C GLY A 303 11.06 -5.62 -24.68
N MET A 304 10.39 -6.15 -23.66
CA MET A 304 10.95 -6.22 -22.30
C MET A 304 10.56 -7.54 -21.63
N HIS A 305 11.54 -8.19 -20.99
CA HIS A 305 11.35 -9.35 -20.14
C HIS A 305 11.82 -9.04 -18.72
N THR A 306 10.92 -9.20 -17.75
CA THR A 306 11.18 -9.01 -16.32
C THR A 306 11.00 -10.33 -15.58
N GLN A 307 12.04 -10.78 -14.86
CA GLN A 307 12.00 -11.92 -13.97
C GLN A 307 12.21 -11.45 -12.53
N THR A 308 11.42 -11.96 -11.59
CA THR A 308 11.51 -11.56 -10.18
C THR A 308 11.48 -12.77 -9.26
N LEU A 309 12.34 -12.75 -8.22
CA LEU A 309 12.36 -13.71 -7.12
C LEU A 309 12.17 -12.95 -5.81
N LEU A 310 11.05 -13.25 -5.12
CA LEU A 310 10.62 -12.57 -3.90
C LEU A 310 10.86 -13.45 -2.67
N ASP A 311 11.51 -12.89 -1.65
CA ASP A 311 11.47 -13.46 -0.30
C ASP A 311 10.15 -13.12 0.37
N GLY A 312 9.36 -14.13 0.71
CA GLY A 312 8.01 -13.95 1.25
C GLY A 312 7.91 -13.98 2.76
N GLY A 313 8.99 -14.41 3.44
CA GLY A 313 8.87 -14.77 4.85
C GLY A 313 8.02 -16.02 5.07
N ALA A 314 7.60 -16.24 6.32
CA ALA A 314 7.03 -17.52 6.75
C ALA A 314 5.58 -17.77 6.32
N TYR A 315 4.83 -16.73 5.93
CA TYR A 315 3.39 -16.83 5.67
C TYR A 315 2.97 -16.19 4.35
N GLY A 316 1.81 -16.62 3.84
CA GLY A 316 1.29 -16.20 2.55
C GLY A 316 0.80 -14.75 2.52
N GLY A 317 -0.07 -14.37 3.44
CA GLY A 317 -0.65 -13.03 3.54
C GLY A 317 -1.11 -12.46 2.19
N TYR A 318 -0.68 -11.24 1.85
CA TYR A 318 -0.89 -10.61 0.54
C TYR A 318 0.12 -11.07 -0.55
N GLY A 319 0.97 -12.07 -0.28
CA GLY A 319 2.08 -12.45 -1.13
C GLY A 319 1.71 -12.77 -2.57
N THR A 320 0.57 -13.41 -2.82
CA THR A 320 0.10 -13.69 -4.19
C THR A 320 -0.12 -12.38 -4.98
N ALA A 321 -0.73 -11.36 -4.37
CA ALA A 321 -0.90 -10.05 -5.00
C ALA A 321 0.45 -9.35 -5.21
N SER A 322 1.35 -9.41 -4.22
CA SER A 322 2.70 -8.85 -4.32
C SER A 322 3.47 -9.42 -5.50
N THR A 323 3.37 -10.75 -5.72
CA THR A 323 4.02 -11.46 -6.84
C THR A 323 3.56 -10.89 -8.19
N PHE A 324 2.27 -10.61 -8.36
CA PHE A 324 1.76 -9.99 -9.59
C PHE A 324 2.25 -8.54 -9.75
N TYR A 325 2.24 -7.75 -8.66
CA TYR A 325 2.62 -6.33 -8.75
C TYR A 325 4.08 -6.10 -9.12
N THR A 326 4.96 -7.08 -8.97
CA THR A 326 6.36 -6.95 -9.43
C THR A 326 6.52 -6.93 -10.95
N GLY A 327 5.46 -7.15 -11.72
CA GLY A 327 5.51 -7.10 -13.19
C GLY A 327 4.41 -6.27 -13.82
N VAL A 328 3.18 -6.35 -13.30
CA VAL A 328 1.99 -5.93 -14.04
C VAL A 328 1.92 -4.42 -14.34
N LEU A 329 2.50 -3.56 -13.50
CA LEU A 329 2.47 -2.10 -13.67
C LEU A 329 3.68 -1.51 -14.44
N GLN A 330 4.61 -2.35 -14.93
CA GLN A 330 5.80 -1.86 -15.64
C GLN A 330 5.46 -1.19 -16.98
N THR A 331 4.37 -1.63 -17.61
CA THR A 331 3.93 -1.16 -18.92
C THR A 331 3.11 0.14 -18.87
N THR A 332 2.80 0.68 -17.68
CA THR A 332 1.91 1.85 -17.55
C THR A 332 2.60 3.18 -17.79
N THR A 333 3.93 3.22 -17.70
CA THR A 333 4.74 4.44 -17.79
C THR A 333 5.20 4.72 -19.21
N TYR A 334 5.61 3.66 -19.92
CA TYR A 334 6.25 3.74 -21.23
C TYR A 334 5.60 2.85 -22.28
N GLU A 335 5.79 3.18 -23.56
CA GLU A 335 5.38 2.33 -24.66
C GLU A 335 6.26 1.08 -24.73
N ILE A 336 5.74 -0.07 -24.26
CA ILE A 336 6.38 -1.38 -24.30
C ILE A 336 5.53 -2.30 -25.16
N PRO A 337 5.89 -2.53 -26.44
CA PRO A 337 5.00 -3.22 -27.38
C PRO A 337 4.96 -4.74 -27.20
N ARG A 338 5.98 -5.35 -26.60
CA ARG A 338 6.06 -6.77 -26.26
C ARG A 338 6.56 -6.89 -24.84
N TYR A 339 5.87 -7.68 -24.01
CA TYR A 339 6.16 -7.76 -22.60
C TYR A 339 6.07 -9.19 -22.07
N LYS A 340 7.11 -9.65 -21.40
CA LYS A 340 7.14 -10.92 -20.67
C LYS A 340 7.43 -10.67 -19.21
N PHE A 341 6.75 -11.41 -18.36
CA PHE A 341 6.85 -11.28 -16.92
C PHE A 341 6.79 -12.65 -16.24
N ASP A 342 7.88 -13.01 -15.56
CA ASP A 342 8.00 -14.21 -14.76
C ASP A 342 8.27 -13.83 -13.31
N ALA A 343 7.52 -14.41 -12.37
CA ALA A 343 7.68 -14.13 -10.96
C ALA A 343 7.62 -15.40 -10.11
N CYS A 344 8.49 -15.45 -9.13
CA CYS A 344 8.54 -16.48 -8.11
C CYS A 344 8.50 -15.83 -6.72
N ARG A 345 7.69 -16.36 -5.81
CA ARG A 345 7.72 -16.04 -4.39
C ARG A 345 7.97 -17.30 -3.60
N VAL A 346 8.93 -17.26 -2.69
CA VAL A 346 9.29 -18.38 -1.81
C VAL A 346 8.91 -18.09 -0.37
N PHE A 347 8.81 -19.16 0.44
CA PHE A 347 8.75 -19.09 1.90
C PHE A 347 10.15 -19.15 2.49
N THR A 348 10.40 -18.35 3.53
CA THR A 348 11.62 -18.37 4.35
C THR A 348 11.25 -18.27 5.83
N ASN A 349 12.17 -18.63 6.74
CA ASN A 349 11.92 -18.52 8.18
C ASN A 349 12.19 -17.11 8.73
N LYS A 350 11.64 -16.12 8.05
CA LYS A 350 11.66 -14.71 8.42
C LYS A 350 10.24 -14.21 8.72
N PRO A 351 10.06 -13.07 9.40
CA PRO A 351 8.75 -12.42 9.51
C PRO A 351 8.08 -12.28 8.14
N PRO A 352 6.75 -12.46 8.05
CA PRO A 352 6.05 -12.42 6.77
C PRO A 352 6.15 -11.05 6.11
N CYS A 353 6.30 -11.04 4.78
CA CYS A 353 6.27 -9.83 3.97
C CYS A 353 4.86 -9.56 3.43
N GLY A 354 4.55 -8.28 3.20
CA GLY A 354 3.24 -7.84 2.76
C GLY A 354 3.25 -6.49 2.02
N PRO A 355 2.10 -5.79 1.98
CA PRO A 355 2.01 -4.51 1.30
C PRO A 355 2.72 -3.41 2.08
N LYS A 356 3.65 -2.72 1.45
CA LYS A 356 4.17 -1.42 1.90
C LYS A 356 3.94 -0.40 0.80
N ARG A 357 3.77 0.89 1.13
CA ARG A 357 3.51 2.02 0.23
C ARG A 357 4.15 1.80 -1.15
N GLY A 358 3.30 1.73 -2.22
CA GLY A 358 3.68 1.30 -3.56
C GLY A 358 3.56 -0.20 -3.85
N HIS A 359 3.18 -1.04 -2.90
CA HIS A 359 2.93 -2.50 -2.92
C HIS A 359 3.45 -3.26 -4.15
N GLY A 360 4.66 -3.83 -4.06
CA GLY A 360 5.27 -4.65 -5.10
C GLY A 360 5.83 -3.91 -6.32
N THR A 361 5.52 -2.62 -6.49
CA THR A 361 5.90 -1.85 -7.68
C THR A 361 7.24 -1.10 -7.54
N PRO A 362 7.67 -0.60 -6.36
CA PRO A 362 8.95 0.11 -6.24
C PRO A 362 10.16 -0.72 -6.67
N GLN A 363 10.15 -2.02 -6.35
CA GLN A 363 11.26 -2.90 -6.64
C GLN A 363 11.55 -3.00 -8.14
N PRO A 364 10.63 -3.45 -9.00
CA PRO A 364 10.89 -3.52 -10.42
C PRO A 364 10.97 -2.13 -11.08
N ARG A 365 10.35 -1.10 -10.51
CA ARG A 365 10.52 0.27 -10.99
C ARG A 365 11.95 0.77 -10.77
N PHE A 366 12.58 0.41 -9.66
CA PHE A 366 13.99 0.70 -9.42
C PHE A 366 14.85 0.13 -10.56
N GLY A 367 14.73 -1.17 -10.85
CA GLY A 367 15.49 -1.79 -11.93
C GLY A 367 15.21 -1.18 -13.29
N GLN A 368 13.95 -0.97 -13.65
CA GLN A 368 13.56 -0.40 -14.95
C GLN A 368 14.13 1.01 -15.16
N GLU A 369 14.06 1.88 -14.17
CA GLU A 369 14.50 3.26 -14.29
C GLU A 369 16.02 3.39 -14.28
N VAL A 370 16.73 2.54 -13.52
CA VAL A 370 18.20 2.47 -13.58
C VAL A 370 18.66 1.89 -14.92
N GLN A 371 17.98 0.87 -15.46
CA GLN A 371 18.33 0.32 -16.77
C GLN A 371 18.08 1.34 -17.90
N LEU A 372 16.98 2.12 -17.83
CA LEU A 372 16.73 3.19 -18.80
C LEU A 372 17.83 4.26 -18.79
N ASP A 373 18.41 4.55 -17.63
CA ASP A 373 19.54 5.47 -17.52
C ASP A 373 20.81 4.89 -18.20
N LYS A 374 21.09 3.58 -18.01
CA LYS A 374 22.17 2.85 -18.70
C LYS A 374 21.94 2.83 -20.22
N ILE A 375 20.70 2.66 -20.67
CA ILE A 375 20.33 2.72 -22.09
C ILE A 375 20.60 4.11 -22.65
N ALA A 376 20.17 5.17 -21.96
CA ALA A 376 20.40 6.55 -22.35
C ALA A 376 21.91 6.86 -22.49
N GLU A 377 22.70 6.40 -21.53
CA GLU A 377 24.17 6.54 -21.57
C GLU A 377 24.77 5.85 -22.77
N LYS A 378 24.43 4.58 -23.03
CA LYS A 378 24.96 3.78 -24.16
C LYS A 378 24.62 4.38 -25.51
N LEU A 379 23.42 4.94 -25.64
CA LEU A 379 22.95 5.56 -26.88
C LEU A 379 23.41 7.03 -27.02
N GLY A 380 23.99 7.63 -26.00
CA GLY A 380 24.34 9.04 -25.97
C GLY A 380 23.15 9.99 -25.99
N ILE A 381 22.00 9.54 -25.51
CA ILE A 381 20.76 10.32 -25.42
C ILE A 381 20.62 10.88 -24.00
N ASP A 382 20.12 12.09 -23.86
CA ASP A 382 19.79 12.66 -22.54
C ASP A 382 18.71 11.79 -21.86
N PRO A 383 18.87 11.39 -20.58
CA PRO A 383 17.91 10.53 -19.87
C PRO A 383 16.49 11.08 -19.83
N ALA A 384 16.30 12.40 -19.80
CA ALA A 384 14.99 13.03 -19.84
C ALA A 384 14.38 12.95 -21.25
N GLU A 385 15.18 13.21 -22.28
CA GLU A 385 14.74 13.13 -23.68
C GLU A 385 14.39 11.69 -24.08
N LEU A 386 15.21 10.70 -23.64
CA LEU A 386 14.89 9.28 -23.83
C LEU A 386 13.48 8.98 -23.29
N ARG A 387 13.22 9.34 -22.02
CA ARG A 387 11.93 9.07 -21.38
C ARG A 387 10.78 9.81 -22.06
N LEU A 388 10.96 11.08 -22.43
CA LEU A 388 9.95 11.84 -23.19
C LEU A 388 9.64 11.19 -24.55
N GLY A 389 10.65 10.57 -25.19
CA GLY A 389 10.50 9.86 -26.45
C GLY A 389 9.71 8.56 -26.38
N ILE A 390 9.54 7.98 -25.20
CA ILE A 390 8.89 6.66 -25.00
C ILE A 390 7.70 6.70 -24.05
N VAL A 391 7.26 7.87 -23.54
CA VAL A 391 6.08 7.98 -22.67
C VAL A 391 4.88 7.31 -23.32
N ALA A 392 4.14 6.52 -22.54
CA ALA A 392 2.88 5.92 -22.98
C ALA A 392 1.86 6.99 -23.42
N LYS A 393 0.93 6.61 -24.28
CA LYS A 393 -0.07 7.54 -24.83
C LYS A 393 -1.37 7.52 -24.03
N PRO A 394 -2.09 8.65 -23.94
CA PRO A 394 -3.41 8.68 -23.32
C PRO A 394 -4.44 7.88 -24.16
N ASN A 395 -5.48 7.40 -23.50
CA ASN A 395 -6.58 6.65 -24.10
C ASN A 395 -6.16 5.38 -24.87
N THR A 396 -5.10 4.69 -24.39
CA THR A 396 -4.56 3.47 -24.99
C THR A 396 -4.67 2.28 -24.04
N LEU A 397 -4.44 1.09 -24.59
CA LEU A 397 -4.20 -0.13 -23.85
C LEU A 397 -2.72 -0.47 -23.87
N THR A 398 -2.18 -0.94 -22.75
CA THR A 398 -0.83 -1.49 -22.68
C THR A 398 -0.77 -2.91 -23.27
N ALA A 399 0.44 -3.44 -23.52
CA ALA A 399 0.59 -4.81 -24.01
C ALA A 399 -0.15 -5.85 -23.17
N ASN A 400 -0.18 -5.64 -21.85
CA ASN A 400 -0.88 -6.49 -20.88
C ASN A 400 -2.30 -6.00 -20.54
N TRP A 401 -2.95 -5.29 -21.45
CA TRP A 401 -4.36 -4.91 -21.38
C TRP A 401 -4.75 -3.97 -20.24
N LEU A 402 -3.84 -3.18 -19.71
CA LEU A 402 -4.18 -2.09 -18.79
C LEU A 402 -4.64 -0.87 -19.59
N LYS A 403 -5.76 -0.27 -19.18
CA LYS A 403 -6.31 0.91 -19.84
C LYS A 403 -5.71 2.18 -19.23
N ILE A 404 -4.90 2.89 -20.00
CA ILE A 404 -4.43 4.23 -19.69
C ILE A 404 -5.51 5.23 -20.12
N GLY A 405 -6.01 6.04 -19.18
CA GLY A 405 -6.90 7.16 -19.46
C GLY A 405 -6.11 8.42 -19.79
N THR A 406 -5.95 9.30 -18.81
CA THR A 406 -5.09 10.49 -18.89
C THR A 406 -3.66 10.15 -18.41
N ILE A 407 -2.66 10.90 -18.92
CA ILE A 407 -1.25 10.72 -18.57
C ILE A 407 -0.48 12.04 -18.59
N GLY A 408 -0.25 12.63 -17.42
CA GLY A 408 0.51 13.85 -17.24
C GLY A 408 2.03 13.67 -17.14
N LEU A 409 2.59 12.46 -17.42
CA LEU A 409 3.99 12.16 -17.19
C LEU A 409 4.95 13.05 -17.98
N ALA A 410 4.66 13.30 -19.24
CA ALA A 410 5.52 14.17 -20.05
C ALA A 410 5.60 15.60 -19.47
N GLU A 411 4.51 16.10 -18.92
CA GLU A 411 4.49 17.40 -18.24
C GLU A 411 5.27 17.35 -16.91
N CYS A 412 5.13 16.25 -16.15
CA CYS A 412 5.93 16.03 -14.95
C CYS A 412 7.42 16.05 -15.24
N ILE A 413 7.89 15.36 -16.32
CA ILE A 413 9.30 15.36 -16.73
C ILE A 413 9.75 16.78 -17.10
N ARG A 414 8.99 17.51 -17.93
CA ARG A 414 9.35 18.87 -18.32
C ARG A 414 9.48 19.81 -17.11
N LYS A 415 8.56 19.70 -16.15
CA LYS A 415 8.58 20.52 -14.93
C LYS A 415 9.80 20.25 -14.08
N VAL A 416 10.13 18.99 -13.78
CA VAL A 416 11.32 18.70 -12.96
C VAL A 416 12.62 19.01 -13.69
N VAL A 417 12.68 18.85 -15.00
CA VAL A 417 13.84 19.25 -15.84
C VAL A 417 14.05 20.75 -15.79
N ALA A 418 12.96 21.54 -15.89
CA ALA A 418 13.04 22.99 -15.83
C ALA A 418 13.39 23.50 -14.43
N SER A 419 12.68 23.03 -13.39
CA SER A 419 12.85 23.51 -12.02
C SER A 419 14.17 23.07 -11.37
N SER A 420 14.72 21.92 -11.77
CA SER A 420 16.02 21.45 -11.29
C SER A 420 17.22 22.09 -11.99
N ASP A 421 17.00 22.82 -13.08
CA ASP A 421 18.07 23.31 -13.98
C ASP A 421 18.89 22.13 -14.56
N TRP A 422 18.22 21.04 -14.92
CA TRP A 422 18.81 19.79 -15.40
C TRP A 422 19.89 20.01 -16.48
N LYS A 423 19.58 20.82 -17.49
CA LYS A 423 20.49 21.06 -18.64
C LYS A 423 21.83 21.64 -18.26
N ASN A 424 21.90 22.40 -17.16
CA ASN A 424 23.13 23.00 -16.67
C ASN A 424 23.81 22.15 -15.58
N LYS A 425 23.15 21.12 -15.05
CA LYS A 425 23.68 20.27 -14.00
C LYS A 425 24.11 18.88 -14.47
N TYR A 426 23.31 18.20 -15.28
CA TYR A 426 23.59 16.82 -15.70
C TYR A 426 24.92 16.74 -16.46
N LYS A 427 25.85 15.91 -15.97
CA LYS A 427 27.24 15.75 -16.43
C LYS A 427 28.06 17.04 -16.40
N LYS A 428 27.65 18.04 -15.64
CA LYS A 428 28.33 19.36 -15.58
C LYS A 428 28.65 19.83 -14.19
N LEU A 429 28.12 19.15 -13.16
CA LEU A 429 28.47 19.46 -11.79
C LEU A 429 29.90 19.02 -11.46
N PRO A 430 30.54 19.62 -10.44
CA PRO A 430 31.85 19.18 -9.96
C PRO A 430 31.84 17.71 -9.55
N GLU A 431 33.00 17.07 -9.64
CA GLU A 431 33.16 15.66 -9.20
C GLU A 431 32.66 15.47 -7.76
N GLY A 432 31.96 14.40 -7.52
CA GLY A 432 31.31 14.13 -6.24
C GLY A 432 29.88 14.69 -6.14
N ARG A 433 29.44 15.50 -7.11
CA ARG A 433 28.05 16.00 -7.20
C ARG A 433 27.40 15.56 -8.50
N GLY A 434 26.15 15.17 -8.43
CA GLY A 434 25.44 14.74 -9.61
C GLY A 434 23.92 14.86 -9.46
N VAL A 435 23.23 14.77 -10.59
CA VAL A 435 21.77 14.75 -10.65
C VAL A 435 21.28 13.49 -11.37
N GLY A 436 20.20 12.91 -10.87
CA GLY A 436 19.58 11.73 -11.44
C GLY A 436 18.09 11.91 -11.62
N LEU A 437 17.57 11.45 -12.76
CA LEU A 437 16.14 11.52 -13.08
C LEU A 437 15.56 10.11 -13.13
N ALA A 438 14.32 9.98 -12.64
CA ALA A 438 13.53 8.75 -12.77
C ALA A 438 12.03 9.07 -12.80
N CYS A 439 11.23 8.10 -13.26
CA CYS A 439 9.79 8.22 -13.38
C CYS A 439 9.06 7.05 -12.71
N GLY A 440 7.78 7.23 -12.44
CA GLY A 440 6.93 6.19 -11.87
C GLY A 440 5.47 6.39 -12.22
N ALA A 441 4.71 5.31 -12.16
CA ALA A 441 3.26 5.34 -12.24
C ALA A 441 2.66 4.39 -11.19
N TYR A 442 1.53 4.79 -10.63
CA TYR A 442 0.80 3.94 -9.68
C TYR A 442 -0.71 4.01 -9.93
N LEU A 443 -1.41 2.97 -9.50
CA LEU A 443 -2.86 2.85 -9.67
C LEU A 443 -3.65 3.74 -8.70
N CYS A 444 -4.78 4.26 -9.15
CA CYS A 444 -5.74 5.03 -8.36
C CYS A 444 -6.85 4.09 -7.86
N GLY A 445 -6.48 3.20 -6.94
CA GLY A 445 -7.37 2.20 -6.37
C GLY A 445 -7.37 0.86 -7.09
N ALA A 446 -6.93 -0.19 -6.38
CA ALA A 446 -7.03 -1.57 -6.86
C ALA A 446 -8.49 -2.02 -6.93
N GLY A 447 -8.88 -2.58 -8.06
CA GLY A 447 -10.18 -3.19 -8.28
C GLY A 447 -10.31 -4.63 -7.81
N LEU A 448 -9.43 -5.12 -6.94
CA LEU A 448 -9.42 -6.51 -6.47
C LEU A 448 -10.62 -6.81 -5.58
N PRO A 449 -11.53 -7.71 -5.97
CA PRO A 449 -12.56 -8.20 -5.06
C PRO A 449 -11.92 -9.19 -4.08
N ILE A 450 -11.83 -8.83 -2.80
CA ILE A 450 -11.47 -9.77 -1.71
C ILE A 450 -12.70 -10.59 -1.30
N TYR A 451 -13.89 -10.10 -1.58
CA TYR A 451 -15.14 -10.82 -1.42
C TYR A 451 -15.49 -11.55 -2.73
N TRP A 452 -15.98 -12.78 -2.59
CA TRP A 452 -16.35 -13.64 -3.73
C TRP A 452 -17.63 -13.22 -4.47
N ASN A 453 -18.42 -12.33 -3.89
CA ASN A 453 -19.65 -11.83 -4.47
C ASN A 453 -19.46 -10.49 -5.21
N LYS A 454 -20.39 -10.20 -6.11
CA LYS A 454 -20.47 -8.89 -6.76
C LYS A 454 -21.06 -7.90 -5.76
N MET A 455 -20.24 -6.97 -5.30
CA MET A 455 -20.67 -5.89 -4.41
C MET A 455 -20.01 -4.57 -4.83
N PRO A 456 -20.62 -3.43 -4.49
CA PRO A 456 -19.93 -2.15 -4.60
C PRO A 456 -18.64 -2.17 -3.78
N GLN A 457 -17.60 -1.52 -4.29
CA GLN A 457 -16.31 -1.48 -3.60
C GLN A 457 -16.24 -0.38 -2.56
N SER A 458 -17.17 0.57 -2.60
CA SER A 458 -17.34 1.62 -1.61
C SER A 458 -18.79 2.05 -1.52
N GLY A 459 -19.25 2.36 -0.31
CA GLY A 459 -20.54 2.95 -0.01
C GLY A 459 -20.40 4.18 0.86
N VAL A 460 -21.26 5.16 0.64
CA VAL A 460 -21.38 6.38 1.45
C VAL A 460 -22.85 6.61 1.78
N GLN A 461 -23.13 6.95 3.04
CA GLN A 461 -24.43 7.40 3.49
C GLN A 461 -24.30 8.82 4.04
N LEU A 462 -25.25 9.69 3.71
CA LEU A 462 -25.37 11.05 4.24
C LEU A 462 -26.64 11.17 5.06
N LEU A 463 -26.52 11.82 6.20
CA LEU A 463 -27.63 12.32 7.00
C LEU A 463 -27.47 13.84 7.19
N ILE A 464 -28.59 14.55 7.23
CA ILE A 464 -28.61 15.96 7.50
C ILE A 464 -29.77 16.27 8.43
N ASP A 465 -29.58 17.23 9.30
CA ASP A 465 -30.60 17.73 10.22
C ASP A 465 -30.86 19.23 10.07
N ARG A 466 -31.82 19.77 10.84
CA ARG A 466 -32.22 21.18 10.85
C ARG A 466 -31.12 22.17 11.21
N SER A 467 -29.98 21.69 11.75
CA SER A 467 -28.82 22.56 12.00
C SER A 467 -28.09 22.94 10.72
N GLY A 468 -28.30 22.16 9.65
CA GLY A 468 -27.59 22.25 8.39
C GLY A 468 -26.28 21.45 8.41
N GLN A 469 -25.97 20.73 9.49
CA GLN A 469 -24.80 19.85 9.56
C GLN A 469 -25.04 18.58 8.76
N VAL A 470 -24.11 18.27 7.87
CA VAL A 470 -24.11 17.02 7.10
C VAL A 470 -23.19 16.01 7.77
N THR A 471 -23.71 14.81 8.06
CA THR A 471 -22.90 13.69 8.55
C THR A 471 -22.68 12.68 7.44
N VAL A 472 -21.41 12.37 7.16
CA VAL A 472 -20.96 11.35 6.17
C VAL A 472 -20.58 10.09 6.91
N PHE A 473 -21.20 8.96 6.55
CA PHE A 473 -20.85 7.62 7.04
C PHE A 473 -20.14 6.87 5.91
N CYS A 474 -18.92 6.42 6.17
CA CYS A 474 -18.10 5.70 5.20
C CYS A 474 -17.19 4.67 5.87
N GLY A 475 -17.02 3.49 5.27
CA GLY A 475 -16.13 2.44 5.79
C GLY A 475 -14.63 2.72 5.61
N ALA A 476 -14.23 3.89 5.07
CA ALA A 476 -12.85 4.36 5.03
C ALA A 476 -12.23 4.48 6.41
N THR A 477 -10.89 4.57 6.44
CA THR A 477 -10.17 4.86 7.67
C THR A 477 -9.22 6.03 7.48
N GLU A 478 -9.20 6.93 8.46
CA GLU A 478 -8.23 8.00 8.57
C GLU A 478 -6.93 7.44 9.17
N ILE A 479 -5.87 7.37 8.37
CA ILE A 479 -4.57 6.83 8.77
C ILE A 479 -3.46 7.90 8.77
N GLY A 480 -3.85 9.18 8.77
CA GLY A 480 -2.98 10.33 8.67
C GLY A 480 -2.95 10.97 7.28
N GLN A 481 -3.46 10.28 6.25
CA GLN A 481 -3.44 10.74 4.86
C GLN A 481 -4.44 11.86 4.54
N GLY A 482 -5.43 12.12 5.41
CA GLY A 482 -6.43 13.17 5.20
C GLY A 482 -7.68 12.71 4.47
N SER A 483 -8.07 11.45 4.59
CA SER A 483 -9.29 10.92 3.94
C SER A 483 -10.57 11.62 4.39
N ASP A 484 -10.70 11.93 5.68
CA ASP A 484 -11.86 12.64 6.22
C ASP A 484 -11.97 14.04 5.64
N ASP A 485 -10.83 14.74 5.48
CA ASP A 485 -10.80 16.07 4.85
C ASP A 485 -11.20 16.01 3.37
N VAL A 486 -10.74 14.98 2.64
CA VAL A 486 -11.10 14.76 1.22
C VAL A 486 -12.60 14.49 1.08
N LEU A 487 -13.17 13.62 1.93
CA LEU A 487 -14.60 13.30 1.90
C LEU A 487 -15.45 14.52 2.23
N ALA A 488 -15.09 15.25 3.29
CA ALA A 488 -15.78 16.48 3.67
C ALA A 488 -15.76 17.51 2.54
N ALA A 489 -14.63 17.70 1.87
CA ALA A 489 -14.49 18.61 0.75
C ALA A 489 -15.34 18.23 -0.47
N ILE A 490 -15.38 16.95 -0.82
CA ILE A 490 -16.17 16.44 -1.95
C ILE A 490 -17.66 16.68 -1.71
N VAL A 491 -18.16 16.34 -0.52
CA VAL A 491 -19.56 16.55 -0.15
C VAL A 491 -19.89 18.05 -0.09
N ALA A 492 -19.02 18.85 0.52
CA ALA A 492 -19.19 20.29 0.62
C ALA A 492 -19.26 20.98 -0.74
N GLU A 493 -18.40 20.59 -1.70
CA GLU A 493 -18.44 21.15 -3.07
C GLU A 493 -19.76 20.86 -3.76
N VAL A 494 -20.29 19.63 -3.64
CA VAL A 494 -21.57 19.25 -4.29
C VAL A 494 -22.76 20.00 -3.66
N LEU A 495 -22.76 20.16 -2.35
CA LEU A 495 -23.84 20.80 -1.61
C LEU A 495 -23.70 22.32 -1.52
N GLY A 496 -22.56 22.89 -1.95
CA GLY A 496 -22.29 24.31 -1.89
C GLY A 496 -22.13 24.86 -0.47
N ILE A 497 -21.59 24.08 0.48
CA ILE A 497 -21.37 24.42 1.89
C ILE A 497 -19.88 24.45 2.24
N ASP A 498 -19.55 24.85 3.48
CA ASP A 498 -18.17 24.75 3.96
C ASP A 498 -17.82 23.30 4.35
N ALA A 499 -16.58 22.87 4.10
CA ALA A 499 -16.13 21.55 4.49
C ALA A 499 -16.13 21.31 6.01
N TYR A 500 -16.06 22.38 6.81
CA TYR A 500 -16.17 22.29 8.28
C TYR A 500 -17.59 22.04 8.77
N ASP A 501 -18.62 22.23 7.94
CA ASP A 501 -20.02 21.88 8.24
C ASP A 501 -20.31 20.39 7.95
N VAL A 502 -19.31 19.64 7.48
CA VAL A 502 -19.40 18.20 7.20
C VAL A 502 -18.68 17.41 8.28
N ARG A 503 -19.42 16.56 8.99
CA ARG A 503 -18.89 15.62 9.97
C ARG A 503 -18.65 14.25 9.33
N CYS A 504 -17.45 13.69 9.45
CA CYS A 504 -17.15 12.34 8.99
C CYS A 504 -17.24 11.33 10.15
N VAL A 505 -17.96 10.25 9.92
CA VAL A 505 -17.99 9.04 10.76
C VAL A 505 -17.47 7.90 9.90
N THR A 506 -16.24 7.47 10.17
CA THR A 506 -15.53 6.55 9.30
C THR A 506 -15.05 5.31 10.05
N GLY A 507 -14.89 4.20 9.34
CA GLY A 507 -14.26 3.00 9.87
C GLY A 507 -15.01 2.20 10.93
N ASP A 508 -16.31 2.39 11.09
CA ASP A 508 -17.15 1.68 12.08
C ASP A 508 -18.10 0.71 11.36
N THR A 509 -17.87 -0.60 11.49
CA THR A 509 -18.65 -1.61 10.78
C THR A 509 -20.10 -1.75 11.25
N GLY A 510 -20.44 -1.19 12.41
CA GLY A 510 -21.80 -1.13 12.93
C GLY A 510 -22.60 0.07 12.42
N LEU A 511 -21.96 1.09 11.90
CA LEU A 511 -22.59 2.35 11.48
C LEU A 511 -22.41 2.67 9.99
N THR A 512 -21.34 2.18 9.37
CA THR A 512 -20.96 2.59 8.02
C THR A 512 -21.28 1.51 6.99
N PRO A 513 -21.59 1.89 5.74
CA PRO A 513 -21.66 0.93 4.65
C PRO A 513 -20.36 0.15 4.49
N VAL A 514 -20.44 -1.06 3.94
CA VAL A 514 -19.26 -1.87 3.64
C VAL A 514 -18.33 -1.13 2.69
N ASP A 515 -17.05 -1.10 3.05
CA ASP A 515 -15.96 -0.59 2.25
C ASP A 515 -14.72 -1.46 2.40
N LEU A 516 -13.89 -1.52 1.37
CA LEU A 516 -12.69 -2.36 1.40
C LEU A 516 -11.54 -1.75 2.23
N GLY A 517 -11.68 -0.50 2.71
CA GLY A 517 -10.72 0.16 3.57
C GLY A 517 -9.70 1.05 2.84
N SER A 518 -8.71 1.56 3.58
CA SER A 518 -7.73 2.55 3.13
C SER A 518 -6.41 1.92 2.74
N TYR A 519 -6.29 1.45 1.49
CA TYR A 519 -5.08 0.88 0.88
C TYR A 519 -5.07 1.12 -0.64
N SER A 520 -3.97 0.81 -1.33
CA SER A 520 -3.82 0.95 -2.79
C SER A 520 -4.34 2.28 -3.35
N SER A 521 -4.20 3.36 -2.59
CA SER A 521 -4.65 4.73 -2.94
C SER A 521 -6.11 4.82 -3.43
N ARG A 522 -7.00 3.98 -2.87
CA ARG A 522 -8.38 3.83 -3.34
C ARG A 522 -9.38 4.82 -2.78
N VAL A 523 -9.08 5.46 -1.64
CA VAL A 523 -10.04 6.28 -0.90
C VAL A 523 -10.63 7.39 -1.77
N THR A 524 -9.78 8.26 -2.33
CA THR A 524 -10.24 9.40 -3.12
C THR A 524 -11.12 8.97 -4.28
N VAL A 525 -10.72 7.94 -5.04
CA VAL A 525 -11.46 7.52 -6.24
C VAL A 525 -12.73 6.74 -5.88
N MET A 526 -12.63 5.72 -5.05
CA MET A 526 -13.76 4.82 -4.78
C MET A 526 -14.82 5.51 -3.91
N MET A 527 -14.41 6.00 -2.75
CA MET A 527 -15.31 6.67 -1.81
C MET A 527 -15.74 8.04 -2.30
N GLY A 528 -14.84 8.78 -2.96
CA GLY A 528 -15.17 10.09 -3.52
C GLY A 528 -16.27 10.02 -4.56
N ASN A 529 -16.26 9.01 -5.45
CA ASN A 529 -17.35 8.81 -6.41
C ASN A 529 -18.65 8.37 -5.72
N ALA A 530 -18.59 7.53 -4.68
CA ALA A 530 -19.78 7.19 -3.89
C ALA A 530 -20.32 8.41 -3.11
N ALA A 531 -19.43 9.27 -2.60
CA ALA A 531 -19.81 10.50 -1.91
C ALA A 531 -20.48 11.51 -2.84
N ILE A 532 -19.97 11.68 -4.07
CA ILE A 532 -20.62 12.53 -5.10
C ILE A 532 -22.05 12.05 -5.37
N GLN A 533 -22.24 10.74 -5.61
CA GLN A 533 -23.57 10.19 -5.87
C GLN A 533 -24.54 10.42 -4.70
N ALA A 534 -24.08 10.21 -3.45
CA ALA A 534 -24.89 10.47 -2.27
C ALA A 534 -25.24 11.98 -2.15
N ALA A 535 -24.25 12.86 -2.32
CA ALA A 535 -24.44 14.29 -2.21
C ALA A 535 -25.34 14.86 -3.32
N GLU A 536 -25.24 14.37 -4.54
CA GLU A 536 -26.11 14.75 -5.65
C GLU A 536 -27.58 14.39 -5.38
N ARG A 537 -27.84 13.18 -4.86
CA ARG A 537 -29.20 12.74 -4.47
C ARG A 537 -29.76 13.59 -3.34
N LEU A 538 -28.95 13.93 -2.34
CA LEU A 538 -29.39 14.81 -1.25
C LEU A 538 -29.66 16.23 -1.78
N ARG A 539 -28.78 16.75 -2.62
CA ARG A 539 -28.94 18.05 -3.29
C ARG A 539 -30.24 18.12 -4.11
N GLU A 540 -30.58 17.05 -4.83
CA GLU A 540 -31.82 16.96 -5.59
C GLU A 540 -33.06 17.11 -4.69
N LEU A 541 -33.11 16.42 -3.55
CA LEU A 541 -34.22 16.54 -2.58
C LEU A 541 -34.37 17.99 -2.09
N ILE A 542 -33.25 18.61 -1.71
CA ILE A 542 -33.24 19.98 -1.23
C ILE A 542 -33.67 20.95 -2.36
N ALA A 543 -33.15 20.75 -3.59
CA ALA A 543 -33.50 21.55 -4.74
C ALA A 543 -35.00 21.50 -5.06
N ARG A 544 -35.64 20.35 -4.97
CA ARG A 544 -37.08 20.17 -5.19
C ARG A 544 -37.91 20.92 -4.16
N ALA A 545 -37.52 20.98 -2.91
CA ALA A 545 -38.23 21.75 -1.88
C ALA A 545 -38.02 23.27 -2.04
N ALA A 546 -36.78 23.68 -2.31
CA ALA A 546 -36.44 25.07 -2.54
C ALA A 546 -37.09 25.62 -3.83
N ALA A 547 -37.19 24.80 -4.87
CA ALA A 547 -37.83 25.19 -6.14
C ALA A 547 -39.30 25.56 -5.96
N ASP A 548 -40.06 24.80 -5.18
CA ASP A 548 -41.47 25.11 -4.87
C ASP A 548 -41.58 26.48 -4.16
N HIS A 549 -40.71 26.72 -3.18
CA HIS A 549 -40.71 28.00 -2.43
C HIS A 549 -40.26 29.18 -3.31
N MET A 550 -39.35 28.95 -4.26
CA MET A 550 -38.84 29.99 -5.18
C MET A 550 -39.68 30.14 -6.46
N GLU A 551 -40.75 29.35 -6.62
CA GLU A 551 -41.57 29.29 -7.83
C GLU A 551 -40.76 29.07 -9.09
N THR A 552 -39.93 28.03 -9.08
CA THR A 552 -39.02 27.65 -10.20
C THR A 552 -38.92 26.13 -10.37
N LEU A 553 -38.16 25.66 -11.38
CA LEU A 553 -37.86 24.25 -11.56
C LEU A 553 -36.64 23.86 -10.72
N PRO A 554 -36.54 22.60 -10.23
CA PRO A 554 -35.40 22.10 -9.46
C PRO A 554 -34.04 22.29 -10.14
N ASP A 555 -33.98 22.15 -11.48
CA ASP A 555 -32.77 22.37 -12.27
C ASP A 555 -32.28 23.83 -12.29
N ASN A 556 -33.15 24.77 -11.95
CA ASN A 556 -32.85 26.19 -11.85
C ASN A 556 -32.44 26.60 -10.41
N VAL A 557 -32.20 25.62 -9.50
CA VAL A 557 -31.77 25.88 -8.14
C VAL A 557 -30.27 25.70 -8.02
N GLY A 558 -29.55 26.78 -7.70
CA GLY A 558 -28.13 26.83 -7.46
C GLY A 558 -27.77 26.67 -5.98
N PHE A 559 -26.56 26.14 -5.73
CA PHE A 559 -26.00 25.96 -4.39
C PHE A 559 -24.57 26.51 -4.38
N ALA A 560 -24.28 27.45 -3.52
CA ALA A 560 -22.94 27.99 -3.32
C ALA A 560 -22.83 28.72 -1.98
N ARG A 561 -21.70 28.57 -1.31
CA ARG A 561 -21.29 29.33 -0.11
C ARG A 561 -22.36 29.37 1.00
N GLY A 562 -22.99 28.23 1.28
CA GLY A 562 -24.02 28.09 2.29
C GLY A 562 -25.36 28.73 1.91
N ARG A 563 -25.56 29.01 0.63
CA ARG A 563 -26.80 29.58 0.07
C ARG A 563 -27.39 28.66 -0.98
N VAL A 564 -28.74 28.70 -1.02
CA VAL A 564 -29.54 28.09 -2.09
C VAL A 564 -30.24 29.25 -2.80
N PHE A 565 -30.15 29.30 -4.11
CA PHE A 565 -30.61 30.45 -4.88
C PHE A 565 -31.20 30.04 -6.22
N ARG A 566 -32.00 30.88 -6.78
CA ARG A 566 -32.53 30.69 -8.11
C ARG A 566 -31.47 31.11 -9.15
N ALA A 567 -31.11 30.22 -10.09
CA ALA A 567 -29.97 30.46 -10.98
C ALA A 567 -30.19 31.60 -12.00
N ASP A 568 -31.43 31.80 -12.45
CA ASP A 568 -31.81 32.86 -13.36
C ASP A 568 -32.14 34.19 -12.64
N ASP A 569 -32.31 34.19 -11.32
CA ASP A 569 -32.52 35.34 -10.47
C ASP A 569 -31.77 35.15 -9.11
N PRO A 570 -30.45 35.36 -9.07
CA PRO A 570 -29.64 35.13 -7.86
C PRO A 570 -30.01 35.99 -6.65
N GLY A 571 -30.86 37.02 -6.83
CA GLY A 571 -31.45 37.82 -5.74
C GLY A 571 -32.48 37.02 -4.93
N LYS A 572 -33.16 36.06 -5.53
CA LYS A 572 -34.01 35.09 -4.82
C LYS A 572 -33.15 33.99 -4.21
N LEU A 573 -32.82 34.13 -2.95
CA LEU A 573 -31.93 33.23 -2.21
C LEU A 573 -32.43 32.98 -0.78
N MET A 574 -32.03 31.84 -0.23
CA MET A 574 -32.20 31.48 1.18
C MET A 574 -30.90 30.85 1.72
N SER A 575 -30.76 30.76 3.03
CA SER A 575 -29.65 29.98 3.61
C SER A 575 -29.82 28.50 3.33
N PHE A 576 -28.73 27.76 3.31
CA PHE A 576 -28.76 26.30 3.19
C PHE A 576 -29.64 25.67 4.28
N ARG A 577 -29.57 26.19 5.51
CA ARG A 577 -30.39 25.74 6.64
C ARG A 577 -31.91 25.94 6.41
N GLU A 578 -32.32 27.07 5.89
CA GLU A 578 -33.74 27.31 5.54
C GLU A 578 -34.22 26.31 4.48
N ALA A 579 -33.41 26.08 3.44
CA ALA A 579 -33.73 25.07 2.42
C ALA A 579 -33.85 23.64 2.99
N ILE A 580 -33.04 23.29 4.00
CA ILE A 580 -33.17 22.02 4.72
C ILE A 580 -34.49 21.92 5.47
N VAL A 581 -34.90 22.96 6.17
CA VAL A 581 -36.18 22.97 6.90
C VAL A 581 -37.35 22.74 5.93
N LEU A 582 -37.34 23.41 4.78
CA LEU A 582 -38.36 23.22 3.74
C LEU A 582 -38.33 21.78 3.16
N ALA A 583 -37.13 21.22 2.96
CA ALA A 583 -37.01 19.87 2.47
C ALA A 583 -37.48 18.83 3.51
N GLU A 584 -37.17 19.03 4.77
CA GLU A 584 -37.62 18.15 5.86
C GLU A 584 -39.14 18.25 6.08
N GLU A 585 -39.75 19.43 5.95
CA GLU A 585 -41.21 19.61 5.98
C GLU A 585 -41.89 18.84 4.84
N LYS A 586 -41.27 18.85 3.64
CA LYS A 586 -41.85 18.20 2.45
C LYS A 586 -41.63 16.70 2.41
N PHE A 587 -40.42 16.21 2.82
CA PHE A 587 -39.99 14.82 2.60
C PHE A 587 -39.77 14.03 3.89
N GLY A 588 -39.83 14.63 5.07
CA GLY A 588 -39.48 14.04 6.35
C GLY A 588 -37.96 14.01 6.55
N THR A 589 -37.46 13.07 7.37
CA THR A 589 -36.03 12.96 7.67
C THR A 589 -35.20 12.83 6.40
N LEU A 590 -34.17 13.67 6.27
CA LEU A 590 -33.35 13.77 5.07
C LEU A 590 -32.11 12.89 5.17
N GLY A 591 -31.87 12.09 4.14
CA GLY A 591 -30.68 11.30 3.97
C GLY A 591 -30.56 10.76 2.55
N SER A 592 -29.38 10.27 2.23
CA SER A 592 -29.10 9.69 0.92
C SER A 592 -27.99 8.64 0.99
N VAL A 593 -27.88 7.83 -0.05
CA VAL A 593 -26.83 6.82 -0.16
C VAL A 593 -26.19 6.86 -1.55
N GLY A 594 -24.90 6.57 -1.62
CA GLY A 594 -24.18 6.39 -2.88
C GLY A 594 -23.31 5.13 -2.81
N SER A 595 -23.09 4.52 -3.96
CA SER A 595 -22.28 3.31 -4.09
C SER A 595 -21.45 3.35 -5.37
N TYR A 596 -20.21 2.91 -5.31
CA TYR A 596 -19.32 2.93 -6.46
C TYR A 596 -18.70 1.57 -6.74
N THR A 597 -18.75 1.17 -8.00
CA THR A 597 -18.03 0.01 -8.55
C THR A 597 -17.20 0.49 -9.72
N PRO A 598 -15.86 0.32 -9.69
CA PRO A 598 -15.01 0.76 -10.78
C PRO A 598 -15.30 -0.02 -12.08
N PRO A 599 -15.03 0.59 -13.24
CA PRO A 599 -15.12 -0.10 -14.51
C PRO A 599 -14.21 -1.33 -14.54
N ARG A 600 -14.65 -2.41 -15.21
CA ARG A 600 -13.82 -3.60 -15.38
C ARG A 600 -12.71 -3.35 -16.39
N ALA A 601 -11.53 -3.94 -16.13
CA ALA A 601 -10.49 -3.99 -17.14
C ALA A 601 -10.91 -4.86 -18.35
N PRO A 602 -10.44 -4.54 -19.56
CA PRO A 602 -10.74 -5.30 -20.74
C PRO A 602 -10.04 -6.66 -20.81
N GLY A 603 -8.89 -6.85 -20.12
CA GLY A 603 -8.16 -8.12 -20.11
C GLY A 603 -8.92 -9.23 -19.38
N ARG A 604 -8.81 -10.47 -19.90
CA ARG A 604 -9.52 -11.66 -19.37
C ARG A 604 -8.58 -12.81 -18.98
N TYR A 605 -7.28 -12.64 -19.14
CA TYR A 605 -6.28 -13.65 -18.75
C TYR A 605 -6.23 -13.80 -17.20
N LYS A 606 -5.70 -14.91 -16.72
CA LYS A 606 -5.45 -15.11 -15.28
C LYS A 606 -4.44 -14.06 -14.79
N GLY A 607 -4.83 -13.22 -13.86
CA GLY A 607 -4.04 -12.08 -13.39
C GLY A 607 -4.55 -10.72 -13.88
N ALA A 608 -5.48 -10.67 -14.85
CA ALA A 608 -6.09 -9.43 -15.31
C ALA A 608 -6.82 -8.64 -14.21
N GLY A 609 -7.13 -9.26 -13.07
CA GLY A 609 -7.71 -8.59 -11.89
C GLY A 609 -6.68 -7.86 -11.03
N VAL A 610 -5.37 -8.02 -11.30
CA VAL A 610 -4.28 -7.37 -10.56
C VAL A 610 -3.68 -6.28 -11.44
N GLY A 611 -3.64 -5.04 -10.95
CA GLY A 611 -3.13 -3.88 -11.69
C GLY A 611 -4.16 -3.03 -12.41
N PRO A 612 -5.34 -3.52 -12.88
CA PRO A 612 -6.36 -2.64 -13.42
C PRO A 612 -6.83 -1.62 -12.39
N SER A 613 -6.97 -0.38 -12.85
CA SER A 613 -7.44 0.74 -12.04
C SER A 613 -8.30 1.66 -12.91
N PRO A 614 -9.24 2.42 -12.34
CA PRO A 614 -9.98 3.45 -13.08
C PRO A 614 -9.07 4.51 -13.71
N ALA A 615 -7.93 4.82 -13.05
CA ALA A 615 -6.94 5.76 -13.50
C ALA A 615 -5.56 5.40 -12.94
N TYR A 616 -4.51 6.03 -13.47
CA TYR A 616 -3.15 5.96 -12.96
C TYR A 616 -2.61 7.36 -12.71
N SER A 617 -1.83 7.51 -11.64
CA SER A 617 -1.02 8.70 -11.38
C SER A 617 0.37 8.52 -11.96
N TYR A 618 1.05 9.63 -12.23
CA TYR A 618 2.39 9.64 -12.81
C TYR A 618 3.28 10.61 -12.06
N THR A 619 4.54 10.24 -11.92
CA THR A 619 5.52 11.05 -11.17
C THR A 619 6.85 11.07 -11.91
N ALA A 620 7.47 12.24 -11.97
CA ALA A 620 8.88 12.38 -12.34
C ALA A 620 9.63 13.01 -11.16
N CYS A 621 10.86 12.56 -10.93
CA CYS A 621 11.69 13.01 -9.83
C CYS A 621 13.11 13.26 -10.33
N VAL A 622 13.70 14.40 -9.94
CA VAL A 622 15.13 14.68 -10.06
C VAL A 622 15.71 14.81 -8.65
N VAL A 623 16.78 14.07 -8.39
CA VAL A 623 17.54 14.12 -7.14
C VAL A 623 18.92 14.73 -7.43
N GLU A 624 19.34 15.66 -6.61
CA GLU A 624 20.73 16.09 -6.53
C GLU A 624 21.42 15.35 -5.38
N ALA A 625 22.56 14.71 -5.65
CA ALA A 625 23.32 13.97 -4.65
C ALA A 625 24.75 14.52 -4.55
N GLU A 626 25.28 14.51 -3.33
CA GLU A 626 26.68 14.77 -3.00
C GLU A 626 27.28 13.53 -2.38
N VAL A 627 28.40 13.04 -2.93
CA VAL A 627 29.06 11.82 -2.48
C VAL A 627 30.49 12.14 -2.02
N ASP A 628 30.75 11.90 -0.72
CA ASP A 628 32.12 11.92 -0.22
C ASP A 628 32.85 10.63 -0.64
N ARG A 629 33.78 10.76 -1.54
CA ARG A 629 34.55 9.64 -2.09
C ARG A 629 35.48 8.94 -1.09
N ASN A 630 35.82 9.61 0.01
CA ASN A 630 36.71 9.04 1.01
C ASN A 630 35.95 8.17 2.02
N THR A 631 34.70 8.51 2.30
CA THR A 631 33.86 7.82 3.28
C THR A 631 32.73 7.03 2.63
N GLY A 632 32.41 7.30 1.37
CA GLY A 632 31.23 6.76 0.70
C GLY A 632 29.91 7.39 1.15
N TRP A 633 29.95 8.40 2.03
CA TRP A 633 28.75 9.04 2.55
C TRP A 633 28.00 9.80 1.45
N ILE A 634 26.67 9.68 1.47
CA ILE A 634 25.79 10.31 0.49
C ILE A 634 24.91 11.32 1.21
N THR A 635 24.88 12.54 0.71
CA THR A 635 23.94 13.59 1.10
C THR A 635 23.04 13.93 -0.07
N VAL A 636 21.78 14.10 0.18
CA VAL A 636 20.80 14.56 -0.81
C VAL A 636 20.35 15.97 -0.41
N PRO A 637 20.93 17.04 -0.99
CA PRO A 637 20.55 18.40 -0.61
C PRO A 637 19.19 18.84 -1.18
N LYS A 638 18.83 18.34 -2.39
CA LYS A 638 17.63 18.79 -3.09
C LYS A 638 16.94 17.68 -3.85
N VAL A 639 15.60 17.74 -3.83
CA VAL A 639 14.73 16.88 -4.64
C VAL A 639 13.68 17.75 -5.35
N TRP A 640 13.56 17.59 -6.64
CA TRP A 640 12.47 18.16 -7.45
C TRP A 640 11.56 17.03 -7.89
N ILE A 641 10.30 17.13 -7.53
CA ILE A 641 9.33 16.09 -7.81
C ILE A 641 8.04 16.70 -8.38
N ALA A 642 7.63 16.23 -9.54
CA ALA A 642 6.36 16.59 -10.16
C ALA A 642 5.44 15.38 -10.19
N HIS A 643 4.24 15.56 -9.72
CA HIS A 643 3.24 14.49 -9.59
C HIS A 643 1.93 14.87 -10.29
N ASP A 644 1.49 14.02 -11.21
CA ASP A 644 0.18 14.12 -11.87
C ASP A 644 -0.90 13.64 -10.91
N ILE A 645 -1.51 14.60 -10.23
CA ILE A 645 -2.59 14.40 -9.27
C ILE A 645 -3.99 14.50 -9.90
N GLY A 646 -4.06 14.67 -11.22
CA GLY A 646 -5.32 14.96 -11.91
C GLY A 646 -5.90 16.31 -11.51
N ARG A 647 -6.51 16.41 -10.33
CA ARG A 647 -6.90 17.65 -9.66
C ARG A 647 -6.67 17.54 -8.16
N ALA A 648 -5.96 18.50 -7.60
CA ALA A 648 -5.74 18.54 -6.17
C ALA A 648 -7.04 18.92 -5.42
N ILE A 649 -7.56 18.04 -4.57
CA ILE A 649 -8.71 18.34 -3.70
C ILE A 649 -8.30 19.39 -2.66
N ASN A 650 -7.17 19.17 -1.99
CA ASN A 650 -6.54 20.11 -1.08
C ASN A 650 -5.03 20.14 -1.37
N PRO A 651 -4.52 21.17 -2.04
CA PRO A 651 -3.11 21.22 -2.48
C PRO A 651 -2.09 21.12 -1.33
N VAL A 652 -2.43 21.61 -0.14
CA VAL A 652 -1.55 21.54 1.04
C VAL A 652 -1.37 20.08 1.48
N ASN A 653 -2.48 19.33 1.62
CA ASN A 653 -2.44 17.92 2.00
C ASN A 653 -1.75 17.07 0.93
N ALA A 654 -2.00 17.37 -0.36
CA ALA A 654 -1.37 16.67 -1.47
C ALA A 654 0.16 16.81 -1.45
N ARG A 655 0.68 18.02 -1.26
CA ARG A 655 2.13 18.26 -1.11
C ARG A 655 2.72 17.50 0.07
N GLY A 656 2.06 17.49 1.23
CA GLY A 656 2.51 16.72 2.40
C GLY A 656 2.59 15.21 2.12
N GLN A 657 1.71 14.64 1.28
CA GLN A 657 1.81 13.24 0.86
C GLN A 657 3.01 13.00 -0.08
N VAL A 658 3.28 13.93 -0.99
CA VAL A 658 4.46 13.86 -1.88
C VAL A 658 5.75 13.94 -1.06
N GLU A 659 5.87 14.90 -0.15
CA GLU A 659 7.02 15.06 0.75
C GLU A 659 7.25 13.82 1.62
N GLY A 660 6.18 13.24 2.18
CA GLY A 660 6.24 11.99 2.93
C GLY A 660 6.64 10.78 2.07
N SER A 661 6.38 10.82 0.76
CA SER A 661 6.86 9.81 -0.19
C SER A 661 8.36 9.97 -0.49
N VAL A 662 8.84 11.21 -0.62
CA VAL A 662 10.28 11.50 -0.77
C VAL A 662 11.03 11.02 0.46
N TYR A 663 10.56 11.35 1.69
CA TYR A 663 11.13 10.85 2.94
C TYR A 663 11.30 9.32 2.93
N MET A 664 10.21 8.60 2.66
CA MET A 664 10.23 7.13 2.66
C MET A 664 11.14 6.58 1.55
N GLY A 665 11.09 7.17 0.35
CA GLY A 665 11.93 6.76 -0.78
C GLY A 665 13.42 6.96 -0.54
N LEU A 666 13.81 8.07 0.07
CA LEU A 666 15.21 8.32 0.46
C LEU A 666 15.67 7.36 1.56
N GLY A 667 14.81 7.06 2.55
CA GLY A 667 15.09 6.07 3.57
C GLY A 667 15.36 4.69 2.95
N GLU A 668 14.50 4.23 2.06
CA GLU A 668 14.66 2.96 1.33
C GLU A 668 15.88 2.97 0.40
N ALA A 669 16.22 4.12 -0.18
CA ALA A 669 17.39 4.24 -1.06
C ALA A 669 18.72 4.15 -0.31
N LEU A 670 18.81 4.70 0.90
CA LEU A 670 20.09 4.99 1.56
C LEU A 670 20.34 4.24 2.86
N MET A 671 19.31 3.86 3.62
CA MET A 671 19.47 3.45 5.02
C MET A 671 18.64 2.25 5.46
N GLU A 672 17.38 2.15 4.98
CA GLU A 672 16.42 1.21 5.53
C GLU A 672 16.64 -0.19 5.01
N GLU A 673 16.98 -1.12 5.90
CA GLU A 673 17.15 -2.53 5.58
C GLU A 673 16.73 -3.41 6.76
N GLN A 674 16.17 -4.58 6.47
CA GLN A 674 15.93 -5.62 7.45
C GLN A 674 17.06 -6.64 7.43
N VAL A 675 17.94 -6.58 8.41
CA VAL A 675 19.10 -7.48 8.53
C VAL A 675 18.78 -8.65 9.45
N PHE A 676 18.90 -9.85 8.91
CA PHE A 676 18.84 -11.08 9.68
C PHE A 676 20.22 -11.71 9.81
N ARG A 677 20.53 -12.24 10.98
CA ARG A 677 21.80 -12.88 11.29
C ARG A 677 21.56 -14.31 11.78
N ARG A 678 22.23 -15.25 11.16
CA ARG A 678 22.29 -16.62 11.67
C ARG A 678 23.26 -16.67 12.86
N LEU A 679 22.77 -17.10 13.99
CA LEU A 679 23.64 -17.32 15.18
C LEU A 679 24.51 -18.56 14.95
N PRO A 680 25.74 -18.61 15.55
CA PRO A 680 26.57 -19.80 15.49
C PRO A 680 25.85 -21.05 16.03
N PRO A 681 26.14 -22.25 15.52
CA PRO A 681 25.49 -23.49 15.98
C PRO A 681 25.58 -23.72 17.48
N LYS A 682 26.66 -23.28 18.10
CA LYS A 682 26.87 -23.35 19.56
C LYS A 682 25.88 -22.45 20.35
N LEU A 683 25.28 -21.47 19.71
CA LEU A 683 24.33 -20.53 20.31
C LEU A 683 22.89 -20.74 19.82
N SER A 684 22.51 -21.86 19.23
CA SER A 684 21.17 -22.24 18.75
C SER A 684 20.98 -22.28 17.24
N ASN A 685 21.94 -21.88 16.43
CA ASN A 685 21.78 -21.76 14.96
C ASN A 685 20.53 -20.94 14.54
N ALA A 686 20.02 -20.07 15.42
CA ALA A 686 18.81 -19.31 15.19
C ALA A 686 19.05 -18.21 14.17
N LEU A 687 18.04 -17.91 13.36
CA LEU A 687 17.99 -16.76 12.49
C LEU A 687 17.27 -15.63 13.23
N VAL A 688 18.02 -14.64 13.68
CA VAL A 688 17.47 -13.53 14.47
C VAL A 688 17.48 -12.23 13.67
N HIS A 689 16.47 -11.40 13.88
CA HIS A 689 16.48 -10.01 13.40
C HIS A 689 17.61 -9.27 14.14
N LYS A 690 18.55 -8.72 13.39
CA LYS A 690 19.74 -8.08 13.99
C LYS A 690 19.37 -6.82 14.78
N ILE A 691 18.33 -6.12 14.34
CA ILE A 691 18.02 -4.77 14.79
C ILE A 691 16.50 -4.50 14.88
N PRO A 692 15.79 -5.14 15.85
CA PRO A 692 14.35 -4.93 16.00
C PRO A 692 14.03 -3.65 16.80
N SER A 693 14.74 -2.56 16.55
CA SER A 693 14.56 -1.29 17.26
C SER A 693 14.86 -0.09 16.36
N LEU A 694 14.28 1.08 16.69
CA LEU A 694 14.58 2.34 16.00
C LEU A 694 15.97 2.91 16.33
N LEU A 695 16.66 2.32 17.30
CA LEU A 695 18.03 2.69 17.60
C LEU A 695 19.02 2.18 16.53
N GLU A 696 18.76 0.99 16.03
CA GLU A 696 19.62 0.28 15.08
C GLU A 696 19.08 0.30 13.64
N TYR A 697 17.76 0.15 13.46
CA TYR A 697 17.13 0.33 12.16
C TYR A 697 17.16 1.82 11.80
N LYS A 698 17.98 2.15 10.81
CA LYS A 698 18.19 3.54 10.42
C LYS A 698 17.07 4.02 9.51
N SER A 699 16.62 5.23 9.77
CA SER A 699 15.69 6.00 8.97
C SER A 699 16.15 7.46 8.99
N LEU A 700 15.75 8.23 8.00
CA LEU A 700 16.08 9.65 7.94
C LEU A 700 15.56 10.40 9.17
N THR A 701 16.32 11.33 9.66
CA THR A 701 15.87 12.34 10.64
C THR A 701 15.48 13.63 9.91
N SER A 702 14.94 14.60 10.65
CA SER A 702 14.63 15.91 10.07
C SER A 702 15.87 16.66 9.56
N LEU A 703 17.07 16.32 10.06
CA LEU A 703 18.33 16.90 9.60
C LEU A 703 18.82 16.30 8.26
N ASP A 704 18.37 15.07 7.96
CA ASP A 704 18.74 14.37 6.73
C ASP A 704 17.79 14.72 5.56
N MET A 705 16.67 15.39 5.84
CA MET A 705 15.69 15.72 4.82
C MET A 705 16.21 16.82 3.89
N PRO A 706 16.13 16.60 2.57
CA PRO A 706 16.47 17.62 1.57
C PRO A 706 15.44 18.75 1.53
N GLU A 707 15.82 19.81 0.84
CA GLU A 707 14.84 20.77 0.32
C GLU A 707 14.03 20.09 -0.81
N VAL A 708 12.71 20.00 -0.63
CA VAL A 708 11.80 19.31 -1.56
C VAL A 708 10.97 20.34 -2.33
N PHE A 709 11.14 20.37 -3.66
CA PHE A 709 10.36 21.20 -4.57
C PHE A 709 9.27 20.37 -5.21
N THR A 710 8.03 20.53 -4.73
CA THR A 710 6.88 19.76 -5.18
C THR A 710 6.05 20.55 -6.20
N GLU A 711 5.93 19.99 -7.40
CA GLU A 711 5.05 20.47 -8.46
C GLU A 711 3.83 19.53 -8.58
N LEU A 712 2.63 20.09 -8.49
CA LEU A 712 1.40 19.35 -8.76
C LEU A 712 0.99 19.58 -10.23
N VAL A 713 0.94 18.51 -11.02
CA VAL A 713 0.44 18.53 -12.40
C VAL A 713 -1.02 18.13 -12.38
N GLU A 714 -1.87 18.97 -12.97
CA GLU A 714 -3.30 18.70 -13.06
C GLU A 714 -3.66 18.22 -14.47
N ASP A 715 -3.80 16.91 -14.64
CA ASP A 715 -4.36 16.23 -15.81
C ASP A 715 -5.59 15.41 -15.37
N PRO A 716 -6.77 16.06 -15.24
CA PRO A 716 -7.96 15.48 -14.62
C PRO A 716 -8.46 14.23 -15.35
N ASP A 717 -8.66 13.13 -14.61
CA ASP A 717 -9.21 11.90 -15.16
C ASP A 717 -10.74 11.84 -14.98
N PRO A 718 -11.52 11.55 -16.05
CA PRO A 718 -12.98 11.55 -16.00
C PRO A 718 -13.58 10.47 -15.09
N ASN A 719 -12.84 9.41 -14.76
CA ASN A 719 -13.28 8.36 -13.85
C ASN A 719 -13.10 8.71 -12.37
N CYS A 720 -12.44 9.83 -12.09
CA CYS A 720 -12.08 10.25 -10.73
C CYS A 720 -12.96 11.41 -10.25
N PRO A 721 -13.26 11.51 -8.94
CA PRO A 721 -14.06 12.59 -8.38
C PRO A 721 -13.39 13.94 -8.66
N PHE A 722 -14.10 14.82 -9.35
CA PHE A 722 -13.57 16.10 -9.86
C PHE A 722 -12.26 15.97 -10.68
N GLY A 723 -11.92 14.77 -11.13
CA GLY A 723 -10.71 14.47 -11.87
C GLY A 723 -9.51 14.13 -10.98
N ALA A 724 -9.66 14.00 -9.65
CA ALA A 724 -8.57 13.78 -8.71
C ALA A 724 -8.00 12.35 -8.77
N LYS A 725 -6.71 12.23 -9.07
CA LYS A 725 -5.92 11.00 -8.99
C LYS A 725 -5.35 10.80 -7.58
N GLU A 726 -4.55 9.76 -7.39
CA GLU A 726 -3.91 9.48 -6.12
C GLU A 726 -2.66 10.35 -5.87
N ALA A 727 -2.26 10.50 -4.61
CA ALA A 727 -1.01 11.15 -4.20
C ALA A 727 -0.24 10.35 -3.14
N GLY A 728 -0.76 9.17 -2.79
CA GLY A 728 -0.28 8.42 -1.63
C GLY A 728 0.91 7.52 -1.91
N GLN A 729 1.05 6.96 -3.10
CA GLN A 729 2.02 5.91 -3.40
C GLN A 729 2.89 6.18 -4.63
N GLY A 730 2.33 6.76 -5.68
CA GLY A 730 3.04 7.08 -6.92
C GLY A 730 4.31 7.91 -6.72
N PRO A 731 4.29 8.95 -5.88
CA PRO A 731 5.46 9.81 -5.66
C PRO A 731 6.67 9.10 -5.04
N LEU A 732 6.48 7.93 -4.41
CA LEU A 732 7.58 7.14 -3.85
C LEU A 732 8.46 6.50 -4.94
N LEU A 733 7.84 6.01 -6.02
CA LEU A 733 8.45 5.09 -6.95
C LEU A 733 9.72 5.62 -7.65
N PRO A 734 9.78 6.88 -8.10
CA PRO A 734 10.94 7.39 -8.81
C PRO A 734 12.10 7.82 -7.89
N VAL A 735 11.90 7.91 -6.57
CA VAL A 735 12.91 8.47 -5.66
C VAL A 735 14.16 7.59 -5.60
N MET A 736 14.02 6.30 -5.36
CA MET A 736 15.14 5.37 -5.23
C MET A 736 16.00 5.28 -6.50
N PRO A 737 15.41 5.07 -7.70
CA PRO A 737 16.22 5.04 -8.91
C PRO A 737 16.82 6.42 -9.27
N ALA A 738 16.16 7.53 -8.94
CA ALA A 738 16.74 8.86 -9.13
C ALA A 738 17.99 9.07 -8.26
N VAL A 739 17.99 8.56 -7.02
CA VAL A 739 19.20 8.57 -6.16
C VAL A 739 20.33 7.75 -6.80
N ALA A 740 20.04 6.52 -7.26
CA ALA A 740 21.05 5.67 -7.90
C ALA A 740 21.67 6.34 -9.16
N ASN A 741 20.81 6.96 -9.99
CA ASN A 741 21.25 7.69 -11.18
C ASN A 741 22.04 8.96 -10.84
N ALA A 742 21.68 9.67 -9.76
CA ALA A 742 22.43 10.84 -9.28
C ALA A 742 23.84 10.47 -8.79
N ILE A 743 23.97 9.35 -8.08
CA ILE A 743 25.27 8.83 -7.65
C ILE A 743 26.14 8.45 -8.86
N TYR A 744 25.54 7.85 -9.89
CA TYR A 744 26.27 7.58 -11.12
C TYR A 744 26.78 8.85 -11.79
N ASP A 745 25.94 9.87 -11.93
CA ASP A 745 26.34 11.16 -12.48
C ASP A 745 27.45 11.83 -11.65
N ALA A 746 27.39 11.68 -10.30
CA ALA A 746 28.35 12.27 -9.37
C ALA A 746 29.76 11.64 -9.43
N ILE A 747 29.86 10.31 -9.49
CA ILE A 747 31.14 9.60 -9.30
C ILE A 747 31.38 8.45 -10.30
N GLY A 748 30.46 8.22 -11.24
CA GLY A 748 30.63 7.23 -12.32
C GLY A 748 30.70 5.77 -11.82
N VAL A 749 29.94 5.42 -10.77
CA VAL A 749 29.78 4.05 -10.29
C VAL A 749 28.31 3.63 -10.27
N ARG A 750 28.00 2.39 -10.61
CA ARG A 750 26.64 1.84 -10.58
C ARG A 750 26.42 1.01 -9.33
N ILE A 751 25.37 1.34 -8.57
CA ILE A 751 24.90 0.54 -7.44
C ILE A 751 23.52 0.01 -7.82
N ASP A 752 23.48 -1.26 -8.22
CA ASP A 752 22.27 -1.94 -8.70
C ASP A 752 21.53 -2.69 -7.59
N GLU A 753 21.77 -2.31 -6.34
CA GLU A 753 21.10 -2.87 -5.16
C GLU A 753 20.84 -1.81 -4.09
N LEU A 754 19.69 -1.94 -3.40
CA LEU A 754 19.29 -1.06 -2.30
C LEU A 754 19.41 -1.78 -0.96
N PRO A 755 19.66 -1.03 0.15
CA PRO A 755 20.00 0.39 0.18
C PRO A 755 21.43 0.64 -0.36
N ILE A 756 21.66 1.85 -0.87
CA ILE A 756 22.99 2.31 -1.30
C ILE A 756 23.75 2.80 -0.07
N THR A 757 24.49 1.90 0.56
CA THR A 757 25.25 2.21 1.76
C THR A 757 26.64 2.77 1.44
N PRO A 758 27.29 3.52 2.35
CA PRO A 758 28.67 3.99 2.17
C PRO A 758 29.65 2.86 1.80
N ALA A 759 29.50 1.69 2.42
CA ALA A 759 30.35 0.53 2.13
C ALA A 759 30.23 0.06 0.68
N LYS A 760 29.02 0.07 0.09
CA LYS A 760 28.78 -0.29 -1.31
C LYS A 760 29.39 0.75 -2.27
N VAL A 761 29.30 2.03 -1.92
CA VAL A 761 29.92 3.12 -2.69
C VAL A 761 31.45 2.96 -2.70
N LEU A 762 32.06 2.74 -1.53
CA LEU A 762 33.51 2.53 -1.44
C LEU A 762 33.96 1.29 -2.22
N ALA A 763 33.24 0.18 -2.15
CA ALA A 763 33.55 -1.03 -2.90
C ALA A 763 33.49 -0.78 -4.42
N ALA A 764 32.51 -0.04 -4.91
CA ALA A 764 32.42 0.31 -6.31
C ALA A 764 33.53 1.27 -6.76
N LEU A 765 33.93 2.24 -5.93
CA LEU A 765 35.06 3.13 -6.18
C LEU A 765 36.39 2.37 -6.20
N GLU A 766 36.56 1.38 -5.34
CA GLU A 766 37.76 0.51 -5.33
C GLU A 766 37.85 -0.29 -6.65
N LYS A 767 36.75 -0.88 -7.12
CA LYS A 767 36.69 -1.52 -8.45
C LYS A 767 37.09 -0.55 -9.56
N LYS A 768 36.54 0.69 -9.53
CA LYS A 768 36.87 1.74 -10.47
C LYS A 768 38.38 2.07 -10.48
N ALA A 769 38.99 2.19 -9.30
CA ALA A 769 40.41 2.48 -9.17
C ALA A 769 41.31 1.33 -9.69
N LYS A 770 40.83 0.10 -9.62
CA LYS A 770 41.51 -1.09 -10.18
C LYS A 770 41.29 -1.28 -11.69
N GLY A 771 40.50 -0.43 -12.35
CA GLY A 771 40.12 -0.58 -13.75
C GLY A 771 39.12 -1.71 -14.03
N GLU A 772 38.45 -2.20 -12.99
CA GLU A 772 37.35 -3.17 -13.09
C GLU A 772 36.04 -2.46 -13.36
N THR A 773 34.99 -3.20 -13.72
CA THR A 773 33.65 -2.62 -13.88
C THR A 773 33.20 -2.01 -12.55
N PRO A 774 32.95 -0.68 -12.48
CA PRO A 774 32.66 0.03 -11.24
C PRO A 774 31.18 -0.16 -10.83
N ARG A 775 30.84 -1.41 -10.51
CA ARG A 775 29.48 -1.83 -10.19
C ARG A 775 29.42 -2.65 -8.89
N VAL A 776 28.40 -2.41 -8.08
CA VAL A 776 27.98 -3.27 -6.96
C VAL A 776 26.53 -3.65 -7.17
N GLY A 777 26.22 -4.92 -6.99
CA GLY A 777 24.89 -5.51 -7.14
C GLY A 777 24.97 -7.00 -7.41
N PRO A 778 23.82 -7.66 -7.60
CA PRO A 778 23.76 -9.11 -7.87
C PRO A 778 24.62 -9.51 -9.08
N GLU A 779 25.27 -10.65 -8.99
CA GLU A 779 26.14 -11.18 -10.07
C GLU A 779 25.46 -12.34 -10.82
N SER A 780 24.47 -13.00 -10.20
CA SER A 780 23.74 -14.11 -10.80
C SER A 780 22.25 -14.04 -10.45
N PHE A 781 21.44 -14.70 -11.27
CA PHE A 781 20.04 -14.97 -11.00
C PHE A 781 19.89 -16.49 -10.93
N PRO A 782 19.30 -17.08 -9.85
CA PRO A 782 19.20 -18.52 -9.71
C PRO A 782 18.27 -19.12 -10.77
N ASP A 783 18.43 -20.40 -11.00
CA ASP A 783 17.51 -21.17 -11.86
C ASP A 783 16.18 -21.35 -11.13
N VAL A 784 15.15 -20.65 -11.61
CA VAL A 784 13.80 -20.70 -11.06
C VAL A 784 12.93 -21.53 -12.00
N PRO A 785 12.19 -22.55 -11.49
CA PRO A 785 11.36 -23.43 -12.31
C PRO A 785 10.06 -22.74 -12.74
N TYR A 786 10.18 -21.68 -13.54
CA TYR A 786 9.00 -20.98 -14.08
C TYR A 786 8.16 -21.92 -14.94
N PRO A 787 6.82 -21.85 -14.85
CA PRO A 787 5.95 -22.61 -15.74
C PRO A 787 6.02 -22.04 -17.17
N GLU A 788 5.52 -22.81 -18.14
CA GLU A 788 5.27 -22.29 -19.48
C GLU A 788 4.43 -21.00 -19.39
N PRO A 789 4.81 -19.92 -20.08
CA PRO A 789 4.14 -18.64 -19.96
C PRO A 789 2.72 -18.72 -20.52
N MET A 790 1.82 -18.02 -19.89
CA MET A 790 0.48 -17.79 -20.40
C MET A 790 0.59 -16.77 -21.53
N LEU A 791 0.37 -17.21 -22.77
CA LEU A 791 0.48 -16.38 -23.98
C LEU A 791 -0.81 -15.58 -24.18
N VAL A 792 -0.71 -14.27 -24.22
CA VAL A 792 -1.84 -13.34 -24.46
C VAL A 792 -1.46 -12.38 -25.58
N PRO A 793 -2.16 -12.37 -26.71
CA PRO A 793 -1.92 -11.37 -27.75
C PRO A 793 -2.09 -9.95 -27.21
N PRO A 794 -1.17 -9.02 -27.48
CA PRO A 794 -1.38 -7.64 -27.12
C PRO A 794 -2.57 -7.04 -27.88
N PRO A 795 -3.21 -5.94 -27.38
CA PRO A 795 -4.44 -5.40 -27.97
C PRO A 795 -4.39 -5.08 -29.47
N TRP A 796 -3.24 -4.64 -29.96
CA TRP A 796 -3.05 -4.30 -31.37
C TRP A 796 -2.85 -5.51 -32.29
N GLU A 797 -2.68 -6.71 -31.77
CA GLU A 797 -2.71 -7.96 -32.51
C GLU A 797 -4.10 -8.59 -32.56
N GLY A 798 -5.09 -7.92 -31.92
CA GLY A 798 -6.45 -8.40 -31.84
C GLY A 798 -6.66 -9.34 -30.64
N GLY A 799 -7.81 -10.04 -30.64
CA GLY A 799 -8.22 -10.89 -29.54
C GLY A 799 -9.08 -10.16 -28.51
N ASP A 800 -9.35 -10.83 -27.41
CA ASP A 800 -10.23 -10.37 -26.32
C ASP A 800 -9.51 -10.30 -24.96
N GLY A 801 -8.19 -10.33 -24.96
CA GLY A 801 -7.37 -10.37 -23.75
C GLY A 801 -7.39 -11.72 -23.03
N ASN A 802 -7.87 -12.79 -23.65
CA ASN A 802 -7.72 -14.16 -23.15
C ASN A 802 -6.36 -14.74 -23.51
N SER A 803 -5.90 -15.69 -22.71
CA SER A 803 -4.77 -16.52 -23.07
C SER A 803 -5.14 -17.50 -24.19
N VAL A 804 -4.24 -17.67 -25.17
CA VAL A 804 -4.42 -18.60 -26.29
C VAL A 804 -3.97 -20.03 -25.97
N ASN A 805 -3.13 -20.22 -24.96
CA ASN A 805 -2.61 -21.53 -24.56
C ASN A 805 -3.13 -22.03 -23.20
N SER A 806 -4.02 -21.30 -22.55
CA SER A 806 -4.64 -21.79 -21.30
C SER A 806 -5.77 -22.77 -21.64
N PRO A 807 -5.90 -23.91 -20.97
CA PRO A 807 -7.03 -24.81 -21.17
C PRO A 807 -8.33 -24.03 -20.88
N ARG A 808 -9.25 -24.00 -21.88
CA ARG A 808 -10.55 -23.37 -21.70
C ARG A 808 -11.23 -24.01 -20.51
N ARG A 809 -11.42 -23.27 -19.43
CA ARG A 809 -12.28 -23.72 -18.33
C ARG A 809 -13.68 -23.89 -18.91
N THR A 810 -14.16 -25.13 -19.03
CA THR A 810 -15.58 -25.40 -19.17
C THR A 810 -16.27 -24.63 -18.03
N PRO A 811 -17.32 -23.82 -18.33
CA PRO A 811 -18.04 -23.13 -17.27
C PRO A 811 -18.47 -24.17 -16.24
N ALA A 812 -18.01 -24.03 -15.00
CA ALA A 812 -18.47 -24.86 -13.91
C ALA A 812 -20.01 -24.76 -13.89
N LYS A 813 -20.70 -25.89 -13.99
CA LYS A 813 -22.13 -25.95 -13.73
C LYS A 813 -22.37 -25.20 -12.44
N LYS A 814 -23.29 -24.24 -12.46
CA LYS A 814 -23.76 -23.55 -11.28
C LYS A 814 -24.29 -24.61 -10.32
N GLU A 815 -23.46 -25.06 -9.38
CA GLU A 815 -23.99 -25.67 -8.17
C GLU A 815 -24.67 -24.54 -7.40
N ALA A 816 -25.97 -24.66 -7.30
CA ALA A 816 -26.78 -23.81 -6.47
C ALA A 816 -26.32 -24.02 -5.01
N VAL A 817 -25.67 -23.03 -4.47
CA VAL A 817 -25.48 -22.94 -3.03
C VAL A 817 -26.79 -22.38 -2.48
N ALA A 818 -27.56 -23.27 -1.82
CA ALA A 818 -28.71 -22.93 -1.01
C ALA A 818 -28.29 -22.13 0.25
#